data_3857f302c45c17ffe0fc7c4c59615f6c
#
_entry.id   3857f302c45c17ffe0fc7c4c59615f6c
#
_cell.length_a   1.000
_cell.length_b   1.000
_cell.length_c   1.000
_cell.angle_alpha   90.00
_cell.angle_beta   90.00
_cell.angle_gamma   90.00
#
_symmetry.space_group_name_H-M   'P 1'
#
loop_
_entity.id
_entity.type
_entity.pdbx_description
1 polymer ?
#
loop_
_entity_poly.entity_id
_entity_poly.type
_entity_poly.pdbx_seq_one_letter_code
_entity_poly.pdbx_strand_id
1 'polypeptide(L)'
;MSFLLWTACDSVRYGSVPCEGDECGDISEIESSDSKDSLSSENPRKDNKSSSSSVNGSSQREHRHRSSSSKGSGKDTSEVQNPIIDTTITGTFTCHDGVLVPAEAAEETEDEAADFRRAGVAISGLAEKGPFRYGTSVKIVELDSVKRLADSGRSHETCIVATDGSFNFANINLVSPYVRVEANGFYVDELTGGVSSSLIKLNAVVDLSKRDSFNVNMLTHMAAPRVRKLVEDSGNNQPIGSQSGRALSDVLSSFGISLGGSGGGGYGGFGGWNRGGQTTASSKSAEDISLFGSDDYSAALLAVSVMIQSCGSVSDMLKFANSVADDIRGDGNWGDNSSKAKLADKLLMLDAEGGLEKIRKNMEGWNLGKVPDFEKHVRNFWTKTHGFETCGTMNAGQVKHVGNSQSEYFVSYYEQPDGPKIRFICDRTSKNWRVATDLEKDTYGLGAGDYDGQIKSGKVNQDKSYIYDQGKKTWREPEPGEILEFEDVGDVLKTVAAGEKVIFILRHAERTDDTGKSGHLTSNGKKQSQTVGEKFKGENIYFANSTYTRSYETCENVAAGAGFTSLVSDTIPDLDGAWFEKDEAKFESYKNSDGGGWVVTSAYAYKGIYMDAFYLLKSRGEEFITEVVKPRFEKVNKVAVWISHDMLVVPLTVFCTDGKVNLRYFDTKQWINYLAGVAIILGTDGSLRYVPVKGLTSGTMTM
;
A
#
# COMPACT_ATOMS: atom_id res chain seq x y z
N MET A 1 9.02 8.21 0.99
CA MET A 1 7.91 7.96 0.07
C MET A 1 6.63 8.47 0.72
N SER A 2 6.46 9.78 0.80
CA SER A 2 5.33 10.43 1.51
C SER A 2 4.98 11.72 0.79
N PHE A 3 4.37 11.63 -0.39
CA PHE A 3 3.83 12.81 -1.09
C PHE A 3 2.90 12.40 -2.24
N LEU A 4 1.78 11.72 -1.97
CA LEU A 4 0.74 11.50 -2.99
C LEU A 4 -0.61 11.05 -2.39
N LEU A 5 -1.11 11.73 -1.34
CA LEU A 5 -2.40 11.36 -0.72
C LEU A 5 -3.37 12.55 -0.59
N TRP A 6 -3.32 13.56 -1.47
CA TRP A 6 -4.01 14.84 -1.20
C TRP A 6 -5.17 15.23 -2.13
N THR A 7 -5.68 14.39 -3.04
CA THR A 7 -6.67 14.87 -4.02
C THR A 7 -7.98 14.09 -4.17
N ALA A 8 -8.28 13.10 -3.36
CA ALA A 8 -9.41 12.19 -3.65
C ALA A 8 -10.79 12.56 -3.07
N CYS A 9 -10.91 13.52 -2.14
CA CYS A 9 -12.21 14.00 -1.66
C CYS A 9 -12.75 15.22 -2.42
N ASP A 10 -12.02 15.78 -3.38
CA ASP A 10 -12.33 17.08 -4.01
C ASP A 10 -13.33 17.05 -5.20
N SER A 11 -13.96 15.94 -5.50
CA SER A 11 -14.90 15.89 -6.64
C SER A 11 -16.34 15.57 -6.23
N VAL A 12 -16.96 16.43 -5.43
CA VAL A 12 -18.43 16.51 -5.37
C VAL A 12 -18.86 17.54 -6.39
N ARG A 13 -19.36 17.10 -7.54
CA ARG A 13 -20.00 17.99 -8.51
C ARG A 13 -21.31 18.48 -7.93
N TYR A 14 -21.46 19.79 -7.76
CA TYR A 14 -22.75 20.42 -7.57
C TYR A 14 -23.62 20.14 -8.80
N GLY A 15 -24.84 19.65 -8.57
CA GLY A 15 -25.88 19.56 -9.58
C GLY A 15 -26.16 20.93 -10.15
N SER A 16 -26.12 21.04 -11.47
CA SER A 16 -26.49 22.25 -12.22
C SER A 16 -27.94 22.60 -11.96
N VAL A 17 -28.17 23.78 -11.38
CA VAL A 17 -29.45 24.43 -11.41
C VAL A 17 -29.68 24.93 -12.86
N PRO A 18 -30.83 24.69 -13.50
CA PRO A 18 -31.09 25.26 -14.83
C PRO A 18 -31.23 26.78 -14.74
N CYS A 19 -30.44 27.49 -15.52
CA CYS A 19 -30.66 28.90 -15.76
C CYS A 19 -31.73 29.04 -16.86
N GLU A 20 -32.88 29.59 -16.53
CA GLU A 20 -33.81 30.17 -17.51
C GLU A 20 -33.48 31.66 -17.67
N GLY A 21 -33.21 32.10 -18.92
CA GLY A 21 -33.11 33.51 -19.29
C GLY A 21 -31.94 33.82 -20.21
N ASP A 22 -32.25 34.25 -21.43
CA ASP A 22 -31.36 34.66 -22.51
C ASP A 22 -30.32 35.71 -22.08
N GLU A 23 -29.07 35.43 -22.32
CA GLU A 23 -27.97 36.33 -22.73
C GLU A 23 -26.61 35.69 -22.34
N CYS A 24 -26.04 34.91 -23.25
CA CYS A 24 -24.61 34.59 -23.22
C CYS A 24 -24.03 34.77 -24.63
N GLY A 25 -23.29 35.83 -24.80
CA GLY A 25 -22.51 36.10 -26.00
C GLY A 25 -21.25 35.27 -26.09
N ASP A 26 -21.00 34.73 -27.27
CA ASP A 26 -19.81 34.06 -27.73
C ASP A 26 -18.54 34.89 -27.56
N ILE A 27 -17.48 34.29 -27.05
CA ILE A 27 -16.12 34.72 -27.37
C ILE A 27 -15.31 33.47 -27.75
N SER A 28 -15.01 33.41 -29.06
CA SER A 28 -14.13 32.46 -29.75
C SER A 28 -12.65 32.82 -29.59
N GLU A 29 -11.83 31.77 -29.55
CA GLU A 29 -10.47 31.59 -30.08
C GLU A 29 -9.47 32.74 -30.05
N ILE A 30 -8.30 32.52 -29.46
CA ILE A 30 -7.01 32.99 -29.98
C ILE A 30 -5.95 31.89 -29.75
N GLU A 31 -5.34 31.53 -30.89
CA GLU A 31 -4.24 30.59 -31.08
C GLU A 31 -2.87 31.12 -30.60
N SER A 32 -2.02 30.15 -30.35
CA SER A 32 -0.58 30.02 -30.27
C SER A 32 0.32 31.13 -30.90
N SER A 33 1.49 31.36 -30.29
CA SER A 33 2.75 31.38 -31.03
C SER A 33 4.00 31.24 -30.14
N ASP A 34 4.92 30.42 -30.62
CA ASP A 34 6.31 30.17 -30.21
C ASP A 34 7.17 31.42 -30.08
N SER A 35 8.22 31.36 -29.23
CA SER A 35 9.61 31.59 -29.68
C SER A 35 10.67 31.23 -28.59
N LYS A 36 11.71 30.62 -29.10
CA LYS A 36 13.01 30.27 -28.52
C LYS A 36 13.87 31.51 -28.21
N ASP A 37 14.82 31.35 -27.26
CA ASP A 37 16.28 31.52 -27.31
C ASP A 37 16.88 31.58 -25.92
N SER A 38 17.75 30.74 -25.59
CA SER A 38 19.20 30.44 -25.60
C SER A 38 20.12 31.43 -24.89
N LEU A 39 21.15 30.82 -24.24
CA LEU A 39 22.50 31.27 -23.81
C LEU A 39 22.66 31.48 -22.30
N SER A 40 23.41 30.71 -21.65
CA SER A 40 24.79 30.25 -21.50
C SER A 40 25.55 30.84 -20.32
N SER A 41 26.25 29.93 -19.60
CA SER A 41 27.55 30.05 -18.92
C SER A 41 27.58 30.87 -17.60
N GLU A 42 28.23 30.48 -16.54
CA GLU A 42 29.53 29.89 -16.25
C GLU A 42 29.68 29.56 -14.78
N ASN A 43 30.44 28.51 -14.49
CA ASN A 43 31.04 28.19 -13.18
C ASN A 43 32.31 29.02 -12.97
N PRO A 44 32.89 29.22 -11.78
CA PRO A 44 33.91 28.29 -11.34
C PRO A 44 34.13 28.08 -9.81
N ARG A 45 34.50 26.84 -9.50
CA ARG A 45 35.46 26.27 -8.55
C ARG A 45 36.28 27.16 -7.58
N LYS A 46 36.46 26.62 -6.34
CA LYS A 46 37.73 26.10 -5.75
C LYS A 46 37.51 25.77 -4.26
N ASP A 47 37.76 24.53 -3.86
CA ASP A 47 38.95 23.90 -3.22
C ASP A 47 39.35 24.49 -1.85
N ASN A 48 39.43 23.73 -0.76
CA ASN A 48 40.45 22.78 -0.39
C ASN A 48 40.30 22.31 1.09
N LYS A 49 40.47 21.02 1.30
CA LYS A 49 41.36 20.25 2.18
C LYS A 49 41.33 20.44 3.69
N SER A 50 41.08 19.41 4.37
CA SER A 50 41.86 18.29 4.98
C SER A 50 42.12 18.55 6.45
N SER A 51 42.12 17.67 7.41
CA SER A 51 42.58 16.33 7.61
C SER A 51 42.40 15.94 9.09
N SER A 52 41.96 14.70 9.30
CA SER A 52 42.52 13.66 10.18
C SER A 52 42.81 13.93 11.66
N SER A 53 42.37 13.14 12.57
CA SER A 53 42.87 11.88 13.14
C SER A 53 42.38 11.74 14.61
N SER A 54 41.71 10.68 14.89
CA SER A 54 41.98 9.51 15.71
C SER A 54 42.43 9.71 17.18
N VAL A 55 41.81 8.88 18.03
CA VAL A 55 42.32 7.92 19.01
C VAL A 55 41.74 8.03 20.43
N ASN A 56 41.04 6.97 20.80
CA ASN A 56 40.95 6.16 22.03
C ASN A 56 40.99 6.77 23.45
N GLY A 57 40.12 6.18 24.28
CA GLY A 57 40.53 5.76 25.61
C GLY A 57 39.53 5.93 26.75
N SER A 58 38.79 4.91 27.00
CA SER A 58 38.38 4.25 28.27
C SER A 58 38.37 4.97 29.61
N SER A 59 37.27 4.66 30.30
CA SER A 59 37.15 4.20 31.70
C SER A 59 36.99 5.21 32.87
N GLN A 60 35.84 5.00 33.47
CA GLN A 60 35.54 4.80 34.91
C GLN A 60 35.66 5.92 35.92
N ARG A 61 34.58 6.03 36.67
CA ARG A 61 34.36 6.18 38.13
C ARG A 61 34.08 7.55 38.74
N GLU A 62 32.86 7.60 39.28
CA GLU A 62 32.40 8.05 40.61
C GLU A 62 33.07 9.27 41.27
N HIS A 63 32.31 10.25 41.65
CA HIS A 63 31.88 10.61 43.00
C HIS A 63 31.27 12.03 43.10
N ARG A 64 30.09 12.07 43.73
CA ARG A 64 29.51 13.09 44.66
C ARG A 64 30.23 14.44 44.87
N HIS A 65 29.53 15.52 44.83
CA HIS A 65 29.04 16.44 45.83
C HIS A 65 28.81 17.89 45.36
N ARG A 66 27.62 18.36 45.70
CA ARG A 66 27.22 19.69 46.25
C ARG A 66 27.58 21.01 45.56
N SER A 67 26.45 21.67 45.23
CA SER A 67 26.07 23.08 45.52
C SER A 67 26.93 24.22 45.03
N SER A 68 26.37 25.07 44.26
CA SER A 68 25.90 26.44 44.45
C SER A 68 25.99 27.30 43.19
N SER A 69 24.86 27.90 42.90
CA SER A 69 24.62 29.24 42.30
C SER A 69 25.61 29.83 41.30
N SER A 70 25.17 30.14 40.10
CA SER A 70 24.73 31.45 39.64
C SER A 70 24.72 31.60 38.11
N LYS A 71 23.63 32.20 37.63
CA LYS A 71 23.44 33.08 36.46
C LYS A 71 23.94 32.70 35.08
N GLY A 72 22.96 32.53 34.19
CA GLY A 72 22.87 33.46 33.09
C GLY A 72 22.78 32.85 31.70
N SER A 73 21.71 33.19 31.08
CA SER A 73 21.46 33.37 29.65
C SER A 73 20.63 32.31 28.96
N GLY A 74 19.49 32.80 28.54
CA GLY A 74 18.34 32.11 27.98
C GLY A 74 18.54 31.48 26.64
N LYS A 75 17.70 30.45 26.44
CA LYS A 75 17.13 30.09 25.14
C LYS A 75 15.64 29.87 25.36
N ASP A 76 14.84 30.65 24.65
CA ASP A 76 13.41 30.54 24.56
C ASP A 76 13.01 29.16 24.11
N THR A 77 12.36 28.41 24.99
CA THR A 77 11.38 27.41 24.66
C THR A 77 10.08 27.88 25.30
N SER A 78 9.19 28.39 24.49
CA SER A 78 7.86 28.79 24.92
C SER A 78 7.06 27.56 25.34
N GLU A 79 7.22 27.12 26.59
CA GLU A 79 6.18 26.39 27.30
C GLU A 79 5.00 27.32 27.49
N VAL A 80 3.88 26.99 26.83
CA VAL A 80 2.59 27.64 27.11
C VAL A 80 2.22 27.26 28.54
N GLN A 81 2.52 28.15 29.48
CA GLN A 81 2.03 28.02 30.84
C GLN A 81 0.50 28.14 30.82
N ASN A 82 -0.18 27.08 31.27
CA ASN A 82 -1.60 27.16 31.59
C ASN A 82 -1.83 28.26 32.62
N PRO A 83 -2.69 29.24 32.38
CA PRO A 83 -3.06 30.22 33.38
C PRO A 83 -3.77 29.52 34.54
N ILE A 84 -3.37 29.80 35.74
CA ILE A 84 -4.06 29.41 36.98
C ILE A 84 -5.43 30.06 36.94
N ILE A 85 -6.50 29.27 36.79
CA ILE A 85 -7.88 29.76 36.77
C ILE A 85 -8.29 30.02 38.23
N ASP A 86 -8.61 31.27 38.53
CA ASP A 86 -9.32 31.67 39.76
C ASP A 86 -10.76 31.13 39.64
N THR A 87 -11.12 30.13 40.45
CA THR A 87 -12.41 29.45 40.46
C THR A 87 -13.53 30.27 41.12
N THR A 88 -13.31 31.55 41.40
CA THR A 88 -14.28 32.43 42.06
C THR A 88 -15.04 33.40 41.12
N ILE A 89 -14.97 33.16 39.78
CA ILE A 89 -15.64 34.03 38.82
C ILE A 89 -17.11 33.65 38.74
N THR A 90 -17.96 34.45 39.36
CA THR A 90 -19.44 34.36 39.23
C THR A 90 -19.90 35.44 38.23
N GLY A 91 -20.38 35.04 37.06
CA GLY A 91 -20.93 35.92 36.04
C GLY A 91 -21.23 35.17 34.73
N THR A 92 -22.06 35.75 33.86
CA THR A 92 -22.26 35.29 32.49
C THR A 92 -21.10 35.76 31.63
N PHE A 93 -20.46 34.84 30.89
CA PHE A 93 -19.34 35.15 30.02
C PHE A 93 -19.66 34.75 28.58
N THR A 94 -19.18 35.52 27.62
CA THR A 94 -19.15 35.15 26.20
C THR A 94 -17.75 34.78 25.78
N CYS A 95 -17.64 33.84 24.84
CA CYS A 95 -16.36 33.41 24.29
C CYS A 95 -16.05 34.25 23.04
N HIS A 96 -15.09 35.16 23.14
CA HIS A 96 -14.64 35.96 22.02
C HIS A 96 -13.20 35.60 21.69
N ASP A 97 -12.95 35.07 20.48
CA ASP A 97 -11.63 34.66 20.00
C ASP A 97 -10.84 33.77 20.99
N GLY A 98 -11.55 32.87 21.68
CA GLY A 98 -10.95 31.95 22.64
C GLY A 98 -10.66 32.58 24.03
N VAL A 99 -11.16 33.79 24.28
CA VAL A 99 -11.03 34.49 25.57
C VAL A 99 -12.41 34.65 26.22
N LEU A 100 -12.50 34.33 27.50
CA LEU A 100 -13.68 34.59 28.31
C LEU A 100 -13.77 36.08 28.58
N VAL A 101 -14.80 36.72 28.03
CA VAL A 101 -15.17 38.13 28.33
C VAL A 101 -16.48 38.16 29.08
N PRO A 102 -16.67 39.07 30.08
CA PRO A 102 -17.94 39.25 30.75
C PRO A 102 -19.02 39.57 29.71
N ALA A 103 -20.13 38.85 29.75
CA ALA A 103 -21.26 39.16 28.88
C ALA A 103 -21.91 40.46 29.35
N GLU A 104 -22.15 41.42 28.43
CA GLU A 104 -23.05 42.50 28.70
C GLU A 104 -24.44 41.89 28.98
N ALA A 105 -25.10 42.35 30.04
CA ALA A 105 -26.41 41.89 30.44
C ALA A 105 -27.37 42.15 29.27
N ALA A 106 -27.80 41.09 28.57
CA ALA A 106 -28.88 41.21 27.60
C ALA A 106 -30.14 41.66 28.33
N GLU A 107 -30.79 42.74 27.85
CA GLU A 107 -32.09 43.14 28.33
C GLU A 107 -33.05 41.98 28.12
N GLU A 108 -33.55 41.39 29.23
CA GLU A 108 -34.57 40.34 29.18
C GLU A 108 -35.86 40.95 28.64
N THR A 109 -36.19 40.66 27.40
CA THR A 109 -37.56 40.88 26.90
C THR A 109 -38.45 39.81 27.54
N GLU A 110 -39.31 40.20 28.45
CA GLU A 110 -40.32 39.32 29.03
C GLU A 110 -41.29 38.83 27.93
N ASP A 111 -41.10 37.60 27.49
CA ASP A 111 -42.02 36.94 26.57
C ASP A 111 -43.11 36.25 27.41
N GLU A 112 -44.19 36.96 27.72
CA GLU A 112 -45.26 36.51 28.60
C GLU A 112 -46.11 35.34 28.07
N ALA A 113 -45.87 34.89 26.81
CA ALA A 113 -46.75 33.94 26.13
C ALA A 113 -46.16 32.51 25.97
N ALA A 114 -45.04 32.19 26.56
CA ALA A 114 -44.42 30.86 26.34
C ALA A 114 -45.04 29.78 27.26
N ASP A 115 -45.59 28.72 26.68
CA ASP A 115 -46.12 27.54 27.37
C ASP A 115 -45.01 26.70 28.09
N PHE A 116 -43.76 26.95 27.80
CA PHE A 116 -42.60 26.26 28.39
C PHE A 116 -41.63 27.29 29.00
N ARG A 117 -41.27 27.08 30.25
CA ARG A 117 -40.24 27.89 30.92
C ARG A 117 -39.40 27.02 31.84
N ARG A 118 -38.06 27.13 31.72
CA ARG A 118 -37.11 26.61 32.68
C ARG A 118 -36.17 27.73 33.09
N ALA A 119 -36.33 28.22 34.31
CA ALA A 119 -35.53 29.33 34.82
C ALA A 119 -34.33 28.80 35.65
N GLY A 120 -33.22 29.49 35.53
CA GLY A 120 -32.05 29.22 36.38
C GLY A 120 -31.42 27.85 36.20
N VAL A 121 -31.55 27.25 35.02
CA VAL A 121 -31.03 25.89 34.78
C VAL A 121 -29.54 25.89 34.50
N ALA A 122 -28.84 24.84 35.00
CA ALA A 122 -27.49 24.50 34.63
C ALA A 122 -27.53 23.38 33.58
N ILE A 123 -26.81 23.54 32.49
CA ILE A 123 -26.73 22.55 31.42
C ILE A 123 -25.24 22.24 31.14
N SER A 124 -24.91 20.97 31.14
CA SER A 124 -23.51 20.49 30.93
C SER A 124 -23.40 19.55 29.77
N GLY A 125 -22.17 19.30 29.29
CA GLY A 125 -21.91 18.34 28.24
C GLY A 125 -20.47 18.28 27.79
N LEU A 126 -20.24 17.53 26.72
CA LEU A 126 -18.95 17.37 26.07
C LEU A 126 -19.05 17.82 24.62
N ALA A 127 -18.01 18.53 24.14
CA ALA A 127 -17.82 18.75 22.71
C ALA A 127 -16.62 17.91 22.25
N GLU A 128 -16.90 16.98 21.34
CA GLU A 128 -15.97 15.90 21.01
C GLU A 128 -15.88 15.66 19.49
N LYS A 129 -14.67 15.88 18.96
CA LYS A 129 -14.14 15.34 17.71
C LYS A 129 -12.84 14.59 17.97
N GLY A 130 -12.13 14.43 18.77
CA GLY A 130 -11.42 14.41 20.00
C GLY A 130 -11.88 15.59 20.93
N PRO A 131 -11.30 15.66 22.13
CA PRO A 131 -11.71 16.70 23.06
C PRO A 131 -11.47 18.08 22.48
N PHE A 132 -12.49 18.93 22.49
CA PHE A 132 -12.32 20.32 22.13
C PHE A 132 -11.45 21.04 23.16
N ARG A 133 -10.70 22.01 22.68
CA ARG A 133 -9.71 22.74 23.50
C ARG A 133 -10.31 23.91 24.25
N TYR A 134 -9.58 24.30 25.29
CA TYR A 134 -9.82 25.55 26.02
C TYR A 134 -10.07 26.73 25.06
N GLY A 135 -11.06 27.55 25.36
CA GLY A 135 -11.44 28.69 24.52
C GLY A 135 -12.40 28.39 23.38
N THR A 136 -12.86 27.13 23.24
CA THR A 136 -13.91 26.78 22.29
C THR A 136 -15.23 27.41 22.68
N SER A 137 -15.91 28.10 21.75
CA SER A 137 -17.26 28.62 21.95
C SER A 137 -18.28 27.50 21.82
N VAL A 138 -19.22 27.42 22.77
CA VAL A 138 -20.42 26.58 22.68
C VAL A 138 -21.66 27.50 22.82
N LYS A 139 -22.48 27.47 21.76
CA LYS A 139 -23.67 28.33 21.65
C LYS A 139 -24.92 27.49 21.57
N ILE A 140 -25.89 27.75 22.45
CA ILE A 140 -27.28 27.28 22.37
C ILE A 140 -28.11 28.36 21.68
N VAL A 141 -28.85 28.00 20.62
CA VAL A 141 -29.86 28.82 19.98
C VAL A 141 -31.20 28.16 20.20
N GLU A 142 -32.12 28.84 20.89
CA GLU A 142 -33.46 28.33 21.13
C GLU A 142 -34.25 28.29 19.82
N LEU A 143 -34.94 27.18 19.58
CA LEU A 143 -35.85 27.01 18.43
C LEU A 143 -37.29 27.28 18.87
N ASP A 144 -38.11 27.77 17.94
CA ASP A 144 -39.53 28.01 18.17
C ASP A 144 -40.22 26.73 18.70
N SER A 145 -40.92 26.84 19.82
CA SER A 145 -41.55 25.68 20.49
C SER A 145 -42.70 25.07 19.67
N VAL A 146 -43.32 25.86 18.79
CA VAL A 146 -44.44 25.44 17.92
C VAL A 146 -43.88 24.95 16.57
N LYS A 147 -43.08 25.78 15.91
CA LYS A 147 -42.44 25.42 14.60
C LYS A 147 -41.26 24.51 14.73
N ARG A 148 -40.64 24.42 15.93
CA ARG A 148 -39.53 23.51 16.34
C ARG A 148 -38.22 23.61 15.54
N LEU A 149 -38.21 24.33 14.43
CA LEU A 149 -37.09 24.41 13.51
C LEU A 149 -36.62 25.83 13.22
N ALA A 150 -37.49 26.83 13.46
CA ALA A 150 -37.13 28.23 13.31
C ALA A 150 -36.36 28.72 14.55
N ASP A 151 -35.35 29.57 14.35
CA ASP A 151 -34.65 30.24 15.44
C ASP A 151 -35.63 31.23 16.13
N SER A 152 -35.68 31.17 17.47
CA SER A 152 -36.53 32.08 18.25
C SER A 152 -35.93 33.49 18.43
N GLY A 153 -34.66 33.65 18.04
CA GLY A 153 -33.86 34.86 18.27
C GLY A 153 -33.13 34.86 19.63
N ARG A 154 -33.42 33.89 20.50
CA ARG A 154 -32.75 33.76 21.81
C ARG A 154 -31.57 32.83 21.73
N SER A 155 -30.47 33.17 22.39
CA SER A 155 -29.28 32.32 22.44
C SER A 155 -28.52 32.51 23.75
N HIS A 156 -27.82 31.45 24.12
CA HIS A 156 -26.92 31.42 25.29
C HIS A 156 -25.53 30.92 24.82
N GLU A 157 -24.47 31.46 25.35
CA GLU A 157 -23.13 31.12 24.96
C GLU A 157 -22.26 30.85 26.20
N THR A 158 -21.35 29.88 26.08
CA THR A 158 -20.33 29.53 27.09
C THR A 158 -19.03 29.13 26.39
N CYS A 159 -17.96 29.04 27.15
CA CYS A 159 -16.67 28.54 26.67
C CYS A 159 -16.29 27.23 27.34
N ILE A 160 -15.56 26.39 26.60
CA ILE A 160 -14.85 25.25 27.20
C ILE A 160 -13.65 25.80 27.95
N VAL A 161 -13.61 25.52 29.26
CA VAL A 161 -12.53 25.94 30.17
C VAL A 161 -11.72 24.76 30.71
N ALA A 162 -12.01 23.56 30.22
CA ALA A 162 -11.33 22.32 30.60
C ALA A 162 -10.57 21.73 29.39
N THR A 163 -9.76 20.70 29.63
CA THR A 163 -8.95 20.02 28.60
C THR A 163 -9.62 18.76 28.03
N ASP A 164 -10.74 18.35 28.62
CA ASP A 164 -11.51 17.16 28.28
C ASP A 164 -12.69 17.44 27.33
N GLY A 165 -12.85 18.70 26.89
CA GLY A 165 -13.97 19.11 26.03
C GLY A 165 -15.27 19.41 26.79
N SER A 166 -15.26 19.40 28.12
CA SER A 166 -16.46 19.69 28.92
C SER A 166 -16.83 21.17 28.91
N PHE A 167 -18.13 21.42 28.84
CA PHE A 167 -18.74 22.74 28.91
C PHE A 167 -19.87 22.79 29.94
N ASN A 168 -20.17 23.98 30.43
CA ASN A 168 -21.25 24.20 31.37
C ASN A 168 -21.91 25.58 31.13
N PHE A 169 -23.23 25.58 30.98
CA PHE A 169 -24.06 26.79 31.05
C PHE A 169 -24.61 26.87 32.46
N ALA A 170 -24.31 27.94 33.15
CA ALA A 170 -24.84 28.18 34.49
C ALA A 170 -25.97 29.24 34.47
N ASN A 171 -27.08 28.92 35.14
CA ASN A 171 -28.13 29.87 35.44
C ASN A 171 -28.78 30.52 34.19
N ILE A 172 -29.07 29.70 33.14
CA ILE A 172 -29.74 30.19 31.93
C ILE A 172 -31.28 30.02 32.03
N ASN A 173 -31.99 30.91 31.33
CA ASN A 173 -33.46 30.87 31.26
C ASN A 173 -33.91 30.42 29.87
N LEU A 174 -34.56 29.27 29.77
CA LEU A 174 -35.08 28.72 28.52
C LEU A 174 -36.58 28.95 28.41
N VAL A 175 -37.04 29.43 27.25
CA VAL A 175 -38.47 29.59 26.88
C VAL A 175 -38.90 28.58 25.83
N SER A 176 -37.94 27.80 25.27
CA SER A 176 -38.20 26.65 24.41
C SER A 176 -37.38 25.44 24.88
N PRO A 177 -37.96 24.22 24.84
CA PRO A 177 -37.22 23.02 25.13
C PRO A 177 -36.32 22.58 23.94
N TYR A 178 -36.54 23.11 22.76
CA TYR A 178 -35.87 22.71 21.54
C TYR A 178 -34.73 23.67 21.21
N VAL A 179 -33.54 23.14 21.04
CA VAL A 179 -32.35 23.95 20.80
C VAL A 179 -31.51 23.43 19.65
N ARG A 180 -30.88 24.33 18.94
CA ARG A 180 -29.74 24.07 18.08
C ARG A 180 -28.48 24.46 18.84
N VAL A 181 -27.50 23.59 18.85
CA VAL A 181 -26.22 23.80 19.52
C VAL A 181 -25.10 23.87 18.51
N GLU A 182 -24.16 24.78 18.70
CA GLU A 182 -22.97 24.94 17.90
C GLU A 182 -21.73 24.91 18.82
N ALA A 183 -20.79 24.03 18.57
CA ALA A 183 -19.45 24.04 19.16
C ALA A 183 -18.43 24.43 18.10
N ASN A 184 -17.65 25.50 18.33
CA ASN A 184 -16.69 26.03 17.37
C ASN A 184 -15.34 26.27 18.02
N GLY A 185 -14.33 25.47 17.65
CA GLY A 185 -13.01 25.55 18.28
C GLY A 185 -11.99 24.58 17.71
N PHE A 186 -10.78 24.62 18.29
CA PHE A 186 -9.76 23.59 18.05
C PHE A 186 -10.07 22.33 18.87
N TYR A 187 -9.60 21.19 18.39
CA TYR A 187 -9.75 19.88 19.04
C TYR A 187 -8.43 19.11 19.03
N VAL A 188 -8.33 18.06 19.81
CA VAL A 188 -7.20 17.13 19.75
C VAL A 188 -7.50 16.06 18.69
N ASP A 189 -6.66 16.00 17.67
CA ASP A 189 -6.84 15.14 16.50
C ASP A 189 -6.44 13.70 16.84
N GLU A 190 -7.34 12.74 16.63
CA GLU A 190 -7.15 11.32 16.97
C GLU A 190 -6.02 10.68 16.14
N LEU A 191 -5.89 11.08 14.87
CA LEU A 191 -4.91 10.51 13.94
C LEU A 191 -3.49 10.98 14.24
N THR A 192 -3.32 12.27 14.54
CA THR A 192 -2.01 12.88 14.79
C THR A 192 -1.61 12.86 16.26
N GLY A 193 -2.58 12.86 17.18
CA GLY A 193 -2.40 13.01 18.62
C GLY A 193 -2.16 14.47 19.06
N GLY A 194 -2.08 15.41 18.11
CA GLY A 194 -1.86 16.83 18.31
C GLY A 194 -3.13 17.68 18.20
N VAL A 195 -2.97 19.00 18.32
CA VAL A 195 -4.08 19.95 18.12
C VAL A 195 -4.37 20.08 16.62
N SER A 196 -5.67 20.18 16.26
CA SER A 196 -6.10 20.39 14.88
C SER A 196 -5.49 21.64 14.27
N SER A 197 -5.25 21.61 12.95
CA SER A 197 -4.64 22.72 12.21
C SER A 197 -5.57 23.93 12.02
N SER A 198 -6.88 23.76 12.22
CA SER A 198 -7.89 24.82 12.10
C SER A 198 -9.09 24.50 12.98
N LEU A 199 -9.93 25.50 13.16
CA LEU A 199 -11.18 25.40 13.90
C LEU A 199 -12.15 24.45 13.18
N ILE A 200 -12.91 23.68 13.96
CA ILE A 200 -14.04 22.88 13.48
C ILE A 200 -15.33 23.40 14.12
N LYS A 201 -16.42 23.42 13.33
CA LYS A 201 -17.76 23.74 13.81
C LYS A 201 -18.65 22.51 13.74
N LEU A 202 -19.06 21.98 14.90
CA LEU A 202 -20.02 20.88 14.99
C LEU A 202 -21.37 21.39 15.50
N ASN A 203 -22.46 20.69 15.10
CA ASN A 203 -23.81 21.03 15.43
C ASN A 203 -24.52 19.86 16.13
N ALA A 204 -25.55 20.21 16.92
CA ALA A 204 -26.55 19.29 17.45
C ALA A 204 -27.93 19.92 17.41
N VAL A 205 -28.99 19.10 17.38
CA VAL A 205 -30.36 19.49 17.61
C VAL A 205 -30.86 18.68 18.80
N VAL A 206 -31.22 19.35 19.90
CA VAL A 206 -31.44 18.72 21.20
C VAL A 206 -32.79 19.11 21.76
N ASP A 207 -33.48 18.18 22.43
CA ASP A 207 -34.67 18.38 23.22
C ASP A 207 -34.29 18.45 24.71
N LEU A 208 -34.35 19.65 25.28
CA LEU A 208 -34.03 19.94 26.68
C LEU A 208 -35.25 19.87 27.62
N SER A 209 -36.40 19.37 27.15
CA SER A 209 -37.61 19.28 27.97
C SER A 209 -37.43 18.46 29.25
N LYS A 210 -36.53 17.43 29.21
CA LYS A 210 -36.33 16.47 30.32
C LYS A 210 -34.88 16.15 30.59
N ARG A 211 -33.93 16.96 30.08
CA ARG A 211 -32.48 16.73 30.30
C ARG A 211 -31.73 18.01 30.64
N ASP A 212 -30.67 17.86 31.40
CA ASP A 212 -29.73 18.90 31.80
C ASP A 212 -28.29 18.65 31.26
N SER A 213 -28.18 17.68 30.35
CA SER A 213 -26.90 17.39 29.72
C SER A 213 -27.07 16.88 28.30
N PHE A 214 -26.08 17.18 27.44
CA PHE A 214 -25.97 16.68 26.07
C PHE A 214 -24.54 16.81 25.58
N ASN A 215 -24.16 16.00 24.59
CA ASN A 215 -22.89 16.09 23.92
C ASN A 215 -23.06 16.63 22.50
N VAL A 216 -22.00 17.30 21.99
CA VAL A 216 -21.86 17.73 20.59
C VAL A 216 -20.72 16.96 19.98
N ASN A 217 -21.00 16.11 19.00
CA ASN A 217 -20.02 15.22 18.39
C ASN A 217 -20.27 15.03 16.89
N MET A 218 -19.47 14.21 16.22
CA MET A 218 -19.59 13.97 14.78
C MET A 218 -20.95 13.34 14.41
N LEU A 219 -21.50 12.46 15.25
CA LEU A 219 -22.80 11.85 15.00
C LEU A 219 -23.93 12.86 15.16
N THR A 220 -23.87 13.76 16.17
CA THR A 220 -24.87 14.83 16.31
C THR A 220 -24.86 15.78 15.12
N HIS A 221 -23.65 16.11 14.62
CA HIS A 221 -23.48 16.98 13.46
C HIS A 221 -24.10 16.36 12.20
N MET A 222 -23.83 15.09 11.93
CA MET A 222 -24.38 14.40 10.76
C MET A 222 -25.87 14.07 10.89
N ALA A 223 -26.37 13.82 12.10
CA ALA A 223 -27.77 13.53 12.33
C ALA A 223 -28.68 14.77 12.31
N ALA A 224 -28.16 15.97 12.62
CA ALA A 224 -28.95 17.18 12.75
C ALA A 224 -29.82 17.50 11.52
N PRO A 225 -29.35 17.45 10.26
CA PRO A 225 -30.19 17.66 9.08
C PRO A 225 -31.32 16.61 8.96
N ARG A 226 -31.04 15.37 9.31
CA ARG A 226 -32.02 14.26 9.27
C ARG A 226 -33.09 14.42 10.35
N VAL A 227 -32.72 14.80 11.58
CA VAL A 227 -33.68 15.11 12.64
C VAL A 227 -34.66 16.16 12.18
N ARG A 228 -34.17 17.29 11.62
CA ARG A 228 -35.01 18.37 11.11
C ARG A 228 -35.97 17.84 10.04
N LYS A 229 -35.50 17.10 9.06
CA LYS A 229 -36.34 16.52 8.00
C LYS A 229 -37.42 15.59 8.56
N LEU A 230 -37.11 14.72 9.50
CA LEU A 230 -38.07 13.81 10.14
C LEU A 230 -39.16 14.57 10.91
N VAL A 231 -38.80 15.69 11.56
CA VAL A 231 -39.78 16.55 12.23
C VAL A 231 -40.66 17.25 11.22
N GLU A 232 -40.10 17.81 10.13
CA GLU A 232 -40.86 18.42 9.03
C GLU A 232 -41.85 17.42 8.41
N ASP A 233 -41.40 16.21 8.05
CA ASP A 233 -42.22 15.18 7.43
C ASP A 233 -43.38 14.72 8.34
N SER A 234 -43.21 14.83 9.65
CA SER A 234 -44.26 14.56 10.63
C SER A 234 -45.28 15.70 10.79
N GLY A 235 -45.13 16.80 10.04
CA GLY A 235 -45.93 18.00 10.21
C GLY A 235 -45.73 18.64 11.59
N ASN A 236 -44.54 18.54 12.16
CA ASN A 236 -44.16 18.96 13.51
C ASN A 236 -44.95 18.23 14.65
N ASN A 237 -45.55 17.08 14.37
CA ASN A 237 -46.34 16.33 15.34
C ASN A 237 -45.50 15.41 16.26
N GLN A 238 -44.24 15.12 15.85
CA GLN A 238 -43.36 14.25 16.63
C GLN A 238 -42.31 15.07 17.39
N PRO A 239 -41.98 14.72 18.65
CA PRO A 239 -40.94 15.40 19.42
C PRO A 239 -39.57 15.24 18.75
N ILE A 240 -38.69 16.24 18.86
CA ILE A 240 -37.30 16.20 18.37
C ILE A 240 -36.58 14.97 18.96
N GLY A 241 -36.68 14.74 20.26
CA GLY A 241 -36.03 13.63 20.94
C GLY A 241 -36.42 12.24 20.40
N SER A 242 -37.67 12.06 19.91
CA SER A 242 -38.07 10.78 19.29
C SER A 242 -37.50 10.60 17.89
N GLN A 243 -37.17 11.68 17.20
CA GLN A 243 -36.54 11.62 15.85
C GLN A 243 -35.03 11.51 15.92
N SER A 244 -34.38 11.95 17.01
CA SER A 244 -32.91 11.84 17.20
C SER A 244 -32.42 10.40 17.16
N GLY A 245 -33.08 9.46 17.83
CA GLY A 245 -32.73 8.05 17.81
C GLY A 245 -32.87 7.40 16.42
N ARG A 246 -33.90 7.82 15.65
CA ARG A 246 -34.06 7.37 14.26
C ARG A 246 -32.95 7.92 13.34
N ALA A 247 -32.66 9.22 13.44
CA ALA A 247 -31.60 9.85 12.68
C ALA A 247 -30.23 9.26 12.98
N LEU A 248 -29.95 8.94 14.26
CA LEU A 248 -28.73 8.21 14.61
C LEU A 248 -28.66 6.84 13.94
N SER A 249 -29.76 6.06 13.95
CA SER A 249 -29.84 4.78 13.26
C SER A 249 -29.56 4.91 11.76
N ASP A 250 -30.14 5.92 11.12
CA ASP A 250 -29.98 6.19 9.69
C ASP A 250 -28.49 6.55 9.37
N VAL A 251 -27.84 7.37 10.18
CA VAL A 251 -26.41 7.70 10.05
C VAL A 251 -25.56 6.44 10.23
N LEU A 252 -25.73 5.70 11.31
CA LEU A 252 -24.90 4.52 11.61
C LEU A 252 -25.06 3.44 10.53
N SER A 253 -26.29 3.18 10.07
CA SER A 253 -26.55 2.18 9.01
C SER A 253 -25.89 2.54 7.70
N SER A 254 -25.78 3.85 7.39
CA SER A 254 -25.09 4.36 6.21
C SER A 254 -23.58 4.04 6.22
N PHE A 255 -22.98 3.92 7.40
CA PHE A 255 -21.60 3.43 7.61
C PHE A 255 -21.53 1.92 7.87
N GLY A 256 -22.60 1.17 7.62
CA GLY A 256 -22.66 -0.27 7.80
C GLY A 256 -22.60 -0.72 9.27
N ILE A 257 -22.94 0.18 10.23
CA ILE A 257 -22.93 -0.07 11.65
C ILE A 257 -24.38 -0.33 12.09
N SER A 258 -24.65 -1.49 12.66
CA SER A 258 -25.95 -1.86 13.21
C SER A 258 -25.81 -2.12 14.70
N LEU A 259 -26.38 -1.28 15.53
CA LEU A 259 -26.43 -1.40 16.98
C LEU A 259 -27.85 -1.85 17.36
N GLY A 260 -28.14 -3.14 17.19
CA GLY A 260 -29.44 -3.72 17.50
C GLY A 260 -29.37 -4.59 18.74
N GLY A 261 -30.41 -4.55 19.58
CA GLY A 261 -30.59 -5.45 20.70
C GLY A 261 -30.55 -6.91 20.24
N SER A 262 -30.00 -7.78 21.08
CA SER A 262 -29.86 -9.21 20.86
C SER A 262 -31.19 -9.87 20.41
N GLY A 263 -31.23 -10.22 19.14
CA GLY A 263 -32.32 -10.97 18.52
C GLY A 263 -31.80 -11.79 17.37
N GLY A 264 -31.43 -13.04 17.65
CA GLY A 264 -31.48 -14.17 16.73
C GLY A 264 -30.62 -14.11 15.47
N GLY A 265 -29.51 -14.85 15.46
CA GLY A 265 -28.86 -15.27 14.24
C GLY A 265 -29.84 -15.92 13.28
N GLY A 266 -30.08 -15.29 12.13
CA GLY A 266 -30.81 -15.85 11.01
C GLY A 266 -29.89 -15.92 9.82
N TYR A 267 -29.54 -17.13 9.38
CA TYR A 267 -29.01 -17.40 8.05
C TYR A 267 -30.03 -16.88 7.02
N GLY A 268 -29.73 -15.76 6.41
CA GLY A 268 -30.55 -15.17 5.34
C GLY A 268 -30.22 -15.80 3.99
N GLY A 269 -31.08 -16.69 3.53
CA GLY A 269 -31.10 -17.21 2.17
C GLY A 269 -31.46 -16.14 1.14
N PHE A 270 -30.98 -16.38 -0.07
CA PHE A 270 -31.26 -15.64 -1.30
C PHE A 270 -32.75 -15.32 -1.53
N GLY A 271 -33.02 -14.08 -1.90
CA GLY A 271 -34.23 -13.71 -2.67
C GLY A 271 -35.41 -13.25 -1.84
N GLY A 272 -35.59 -11.94 -1.74
CA GLY A 272 -36.84 -11.36 -1.28
C GLY A 272 -36.82 -9.83 -1.41
N TRP A 273 -37.64 -9.32 -2.28
CA TRP A 273 -37.96 -7.91 -2.41
C TRP A 273 -38.53 -7.39 -1.09
N ASN A 274 -37.75 -6.66 -0.32
CA ASN A 274 -38.23 -6.05 0.90
C ASN A 274 -38.77 -4.65 0.63
N ARG A 275 -40.10 -4.56 0.69
CA ARG A 275 -40.84 -3.32 0.99
C ARG A 275 -40.33 -2.78 2.33
N GLY A 276 -39.93 -1.48 2.34
CA GLY A 276 -39.72 -0.59 3.47
C GLY A 276 -39.67 -1.23 4.87
N GLY A 277 -38.53 -1.75 5.27
CA GLY A 277 -38.27 -2.14 6.65
C GLY A 277 -38.09 -0.88 7.49
N GLN A 278 -39.00 -0.60 8.43
CA GLN A 278 -38.80 0.37 9.48
C GLN A 278 -37.54 -0.05 10.28
N THR A 279 -36.47 0.75 10.20
CA THR A 279 -35.36 0.64 11.13
C THR A 279 -35.90 0.89 12.54
N THR A 280 -35.72 -0.05 13.46
CA THR A 280 -36.06 0.15 14.88
C THR A 280 -35.21 1.30 15.40
N ALA A 281 -35.85 2.32 15.98
CA ALA A 281 -35.17 3.47 16.56
C ALA A 281 -34.11 2.99 17.59
N SER A 282 -32.93 3.65 17.58
CA SER A 282 -31.91 3.44 18.59
C SER A 282 -32.49 3.73 19.99
N SER A 283 -32.02 2.99 20.99
CA SER A 283 -32.35 3.25 22.40
C SER A 283 -31.63 4.49 22.94
N LYS A 284 -30.62 4.99 22.24
CA LYS A 284 -29.87 6.21 22.55
C LYS A 284 -30.00 7.22 21.40
N SER A 285 -29.84 8.49 21.72
CA SER A 285 -29.65 9.58 20.74
C SER A 285 -28.17 9.92 20.61
N ALA A 286 -27.78 10.58 19.52
CA ALA A 286 -26.38 10.94 19.26
C ALA A 286 -25.77 11.83 20.35
N GLU A 287 -26.61 12.69 20.95
CA GLU A 287 -26.24 13.60 22.05
C GLU A 287 -26.02 12.90 23.40
N ASP A 288 -26.32 11.59 23.49
CA ASP A 288 -26.08 10.78 24.71
C ASP A 288 -24.75 10.02 24.65
N ILE A 289 -23.99 10.15 23.54
CA ILE A 289 -22.82 9.33 23.25
C ILE A 289 -21.56 10.17 23.40
N SER A 290 -20.54 9.59 24.07
CA SER A 290 -19.19 10.15 24.19
C SER A 290 -18.18 9.26 23.46
N LEU A 291 -17.05 9.85 23.02
CA LEU A 291 -15.93 9.15 22.40
C LEU A 291 -15.29 8.11 23.33
N PHE A 292 -15.35 8.33 24.66
CA PHE A 292 -14.79 7.44 25.65
C PHE A 292 -15.90 6.64 26.34
N GLY A 293 -15.74 5.32 26.32
CA GLY A 293 -16.72 4.43 26.91
C GLY A 293 -16.39 2.96 26.63
N SER A 294 -17.23 2.06 27.14
CA SER A 294 -17.05 0.62 26.92
C SER A 294 -18.18 0.00 26.10
N ASP A 295 -19.14 0.80 25.67
CA ASP A 295 -20.28 0.33 24.90
C ASP A 295 -20.08 0.48 23.38
N ASP A 296 -20.91 -0.21 22.61
CA ASP A 296 -20.84 -0.20 21.15
C ASP A 296 -21.27 1.15 20.54
N TYR A 297 -21.98 2.00 21.24
CA TYR A 297 -22.33 3.35 20.76
C TYR A 297 -21.10 4.27 20.76
N SER A 298 -20.30 4.23 21.84
CA SER A 298 -19.00 4.92 21.88
C SER A 298 -18.06 4.41 20.81
N ALA A 299 -18.01 3.08 20.58
CA ALA A 299 -17.22 2.48 19.51
C ALA A 299 -17.69 2.96 18.11
N ALA A 300 -19.00 3.08 17.89
CA ALA A 300 -19.56 3.58 16.64
C ALA A 300 -19.25 5.06 16.41
N LEU A 301 -19.41 5.92 17.45
CA LEU A 301 -19.04 7.32 17.36
C LEU A 301 -17.59 7.51 16.99
N LEU A 302 -16.66 6.82 17.68
CA LEU A 302 -15.24 6.92 17.39
C LEU A 302 -14.92 6.39 16.00
N ALA A 303 -15.54 5.29 15.57
CA ALA A 303 -15.34 4.76 14.23
C ALA A 303 -15.75 5.76 13.15
N VAL A 304 -16.95 6.36 13.24
CA VAL A 304 -17.41 7.39 12.28
C VAL A 304 -16.50 8.61 12.33
N SER A 305 -16.09 9.06 13.54
CA SER A 305 -15.13 10.16 13.70
C SER A 305 -13.82 9.91 12.96
N VAL A 306 -13.22 8.72 13.11
CA VAL A 306 -12.00 8.29 12.43
C VAL A 306 -12.19 8.18 10.91
N MET A 307 -13.30 7.60 10.46
CA MET A 307 -13.63 7.49 9.03
C MET A 307 -13.69 8.87 8.37
N ILE A 308 -14.38 9.82 8.98
CA ILE A 308 -14.48 11.19 8.48
C ILE A 308 -13.11 11.89 8.53
N GLN A 309 -12.33 11.68 9.61
CA GLN A 309 -10.97 12.24 9.74
C GLN A 309 -10.03 11.81 8.62
N SER A 310 -10.18 10.60 8.10
CA SER A 310 -9.34 10.10 7.00
C SER A 310 -9.52 10.87 5.69
N CYS A 311 -10.52 11.73 5.57
CA CYS A 311 -10.76 12.52 4.36
C CYS A 311 -9.72 13.63 4.13
N GLY A 312 -8.93 14.03 5.12
CA GLY A 312 -7.83 14.98 4.94
C GLY A 312 -7.89 16.18 5.89
N SER A 313 -7.81 17.41 5.35
CA SER A 313 -7.85 18.63 6.17
C SER A 313 -9.19 18.79 6.90
N VAL A 314 -9.23 19.63 7.95
CA VAL A 314 -10.48 19.92 8.67
C VAL A 314 -11.57 20.41 7.72
N SER A 315 -11.21 21.22 6.71
CA SER A 315 -12.17 21.70 5.69
C SER A 315 -12.71 20.56 4.84
N ASP A 316 -11.86 19.65 4.38
CA ASP A 316 -12.26 18.52 3.52
C ASP A 316 -13.11 17.52 4.32
N MET A 317 -12.72 17.27 5.56
CA MET A 317 -13.48 16.46 6.51
C MET A 317 -14.89 17.00 6.72
N LEU A 318 -15.05 18.32 6.96
CA LEU A 318 -16.37 18.94 7.14
C LEU A 318 -17.20 18.94 5.86
N LYS A 319 -16.59 19.26 4.70
CA LYS A 319 -17.27 19.17 3.40
C LYS A 319 -17.81 17.76 3.15
N PHE A 320 -16.99 16.75 3.43
CA PHE A 320 -17.40 15.36 3.27
C PHE A 320 -18.51 14.97 4.25
N ALA A 321 -18.38 15.31 5.55
CA ALA A 321 -19.40 15.04 6.56
C ALA A 321 -20.73 15.70 6.21
N ASN A 322 -20.70 16.96 5.77
CA ASN A 322 -21.89 17.69 5.34
C ASN A 322 -22.53 17.05 4.09
N SER A 323 -21.75 16.67 3.09
CA SER A 323 -22.24 16.01 1.88
C SER A 323 -22.95 14.69 2.20
N VAL A 324 -22.37 13.88 3.09
CA VAL A 324 -22.97 12.62 3.54
C VAL A 324 -24.26 12.90 4.36
N ALA A 325 -24.23 13.89 5.24
CA ALA A 325 -25.38 14.28 6.05
C ALA A 325 -26.55 14.79 5.20
N ASP A 326 -26.25 15.56 4.13
CA ASP A 326 -27.25 16.06 3.18
C ASP A 326 -27.87 14.92 2.36
N ASP A 327 -27.11 13.92 1.98
CA ASP A 327 -27.64 12.73 1.29
C ASP A 327 -28.57 11.94 2.22
N ILE A 328 -28.11 11.64 3.44
CA ILE A 328 -28.91 10.95 4.48
C ILE A 328 -30.16 11.71 4.85
N ARG A 329 -30.17 13.06 4.78
CA ARG A 329 -31.29 13.92 5.16
C ARG A 329 -32.57 13.49 4.48
N GLY A 330 -32.52 13.11 3.19
CA GLY A 330 -33.71 12.81 2.39
C GLY A 330 -34.43 11.53 2.81
N ASP A 331 -33.80 10.42 2.60
CA ASP A 331 -34.40 9.08 2.79
C ASP A 331 -33.77 8.26 3.94
N GLY A 332 -32.73 8.78 4.57
CA GLY A 332 -32.00 8.09 5.65
C GLY A 332 -30.87 7.20 5.17
N ASN A 333 -30.47 7.26 3.88
CA ASN A 333 -29.42 6.46 3.32
C ASN A 333 -28.35 7.32 2.66
N TRP A 334 -27.11 6.92 2.78
CA TRP A 334 -26.02 7.45 1.97
C TRP A 334 -25.92 6.65 0.67
N GLY A 335 -26.36 7.24 -0.47
CA GLY A 335 -26.48 6.57 -1.76
C GLY A 335 -25.23 6.62 -2.64
N ASP A 336 -24.28 7.54 -2.36
CA ASP A 336 -23.10 7.75 -3.20
C ASP A 336 -22.03 6.63 -3.04
N ASN A 337 -22.11 5.63 -3.92
CA ASN A 337 -21.20 4.50 -3.92
C ASN A 337 -19.75 4.88 -4.33
N SER A 338 -19.57 5.95 -5.11
CA SER A 338 -18.24 6.44 -5.48
C SER A 338 -17.52 7.03 -4.28
N SER A 339 -18.19 7.89 -3.50
CA SER A 339 -17.63 8.45 -2.27
C SER A 339 -17.41 7.38 -1.20
N LYS A 340 -18.29 6.36 -1.12
CA LYS A 340 -18.07 5.20 -0.23
C LYS A 340 -16.81 4.43 -0.60
N ALA A 341 -16.58 4.18 -1.90
CA ALA A 341 -15.39 3.49 -2.37
C ALA A 341 -14.11 4.27 -2.06
N LYS A 342 -14.09 5.58 -2.33
CA LYS A 342 -12.95 6.46 -2.02
C LYS A 342 -12.65 6.51 -0.52
N LEU A 343 -13.68 6.58 0.33
CA LEU A 343 -13.48 6.49 1.77
C LEU A 343 -12.92 5.14 2.18
N ALA A 344 -13.47 4.05 1.63
CA ALA A 344 -13.01 2.70 1.92
C ALA A 344 -11.55 2.47 1.48
N ASP A 345 -11.11 3.06 0.34
CA ASP A 345 -9.71 3.02 -0.11
C ASP A 345 -8.77 3.66 0.92
N LYS A 346 -9.14 4.82 1.46
CA LYS A 346 -8.34 5.50 2.49
C LYS A 346 -8.27 4.71 3.79
N LEU A 347 -9.41 4.15 4.21
CA LEU A 347 -9.48 3.36 5.45
C LEU A 347 -8.74 2.04 5.35
N LEU A 348 -8.78 1.40 4.19
CA LEU A 348 -8.04 0.19 3.90
C LEU A 348 -6.53 0.44 4.04
N MET A 349 -6.01 1.54 3.48
CA MET A 349 -4.61 1.90 3.60
C MET A 349 -4.24 2.32 5.04
N LEU A 350 -5.11 3.11 5.70
CA LEU A 350 -4.92 3.48 7.10
C LEU A 350 -4.79 2.24 8.01
N ASP A 351 -5.67 1.24 7.83
CA ASP A 351 -5.63 -0.01 8.59
C ASP A 351 -4.40 -0.85 8.24
N ALA A 352 -4.10 -0.99 6.94
CA ALA A 352 -2.96 -1.77 6.46
C ALA A 352 -1.60 -1.23 6.94
N GLU A 353 -1.49 0.07 7.17
CA GLU A 353 -0.29 0.75 7.66
C GLU A 353 -0.24 0.84 9.21
N GLY A 354 -1.18 0.22 9.92
CA GLY A 354 -1.23 0.24 11.39
C GLY A 354 -1.74 1.56 11.97
N GLY A 355 -2.46 2.36 11.16
CA GLY A 355 -2.98 3.66 11.60
C GLY A 355 -4.05 3.56 12.67
N LEU A 356 -4.86 2.50 12.67
CA LEU A 356 -5.88 2.29 13.71
C LEU A 356 -5.26 2.05 15.09
N GLU A 357 -4.20 1.27 15.16
CA GLU A 357 -3.44 1.03 16.40
C GLU A 357 -2.75 2.32 16.89
N LYS A 358 -2.28 3.17 15.97
CA LYS A 358 -1.72 4.48 16.30
C LYS A 358 -2.78 5.41 16.90
N ILE A 359 -3.99 5.46 16.31
CA ILE A 359 -5.13 6.23 16.85
C ILE A 359 -5.45 5.78 18.27
N ARG A 360 -5.58 4.47 18.50
CA ARG A 360 -5.83 3.92 19.83
C ARG A 360 -4.80 4.38 20.85
N LYS A 361 -3.51 4.28 20.52
CA LYS A 361 -2.39 4.74 21.40
C LYS A 361 -2.44 6.23 21.67
N ASN A 362 -2.76 7.06 20.67
CA ASN A 362 -2.92 8.50 20.86
C ASN A 362 -4.00 8.79 21.90
N MET A 363 -5.19 8.17 21.74
CA MET A 363 -6.34 8.40 22.61
C MET A 363 -6.12 7.84 24.03
N GLU A 364 -5.49 6.68 24.17
CA GLU A 364 -5.11 6.12 25.47
C GLU A 364 -4.16 7.05 26.22
N GLY A 365 -3.26 7.71 25.49
CA GLY A 365 -2.33 8.71 26.04
C GLY A 365 -3.00 9.98 26.59
N TRP A 366 -4.24 10.28 26.20
CA TRP A 366 -4.98 11.45 26.74
C TRP A 366 -5.53 11.21 28.14
N ASN A 367 -5.66 9.95 28.58
CA ASN A 367 -6.16 9.55 29.91
C ASN A 367 -7.55 10.10 30.25
N LEU A 368 -8.45 10.22 29.24
CA LEU A 368 -9.80 10.75 29.40
C LEU A 368 -10.87 9.65 29.60
N GLY A 369 -10.48 8.39 29.53
CA GLY A 369 -11.38 7.27 29.71
C GLY A 369 -10.95 6.05 28.90
N LYS A 370 -11.79 5.01 28.92
CA LYS A 370 -11.54 3.80 28.15
C LYS A 370 -11.80 4.06 26.66
N VAL A 371 -10.81 3.78 25.82
CA VAL A 371 -10.97 3.81 24.35
C VAL A 371 -11.80 2.60 23.93
N PRO A 372 -12.93 2.78 23.23
CA PRO A 372 -13.80 1.68 22.81
C PRO A 372 -13.21 0.89 21.63
N ASP A 373 -13.81 -0.26 21.31
CA ASP A 373 -13.36 -1.14 20.20
C ASP A 373 -13.89 -0.66 18.84
N PHE A 374 -13.40 0.48 18.37
CA PHE A 374 -13.86 1.13 17.16
C PHE A 374 -13.36 0.49 15.87
N GLU A 375 -12.19 -0.17 15.90
CA GLU A 375 -11.52 -0.73 14.73
C GLU A 375 -12.39 -1.74 14.01
N LYS A 376 -13.19 -2.51 14.73
CA LYS A 376 -14.13 -3.48 14.15
C LYS A 376 -15.11 -2.84 13.17
N HIS A 377 -15.59 -1.62 13.48
CA HIS A 377 -16.53 -0.90 12.64
C HIS A 377 -15.84 -0.30 11.41
N VAL A 378 -14.64 0.26 11.57
CA VAL A 378 -13.82 0.76 10.45
C VAL A 378 -13.51 -0.39 9.49
N ARG A 379 -13.00 -1.51 9.99
CA ARG A 379 -12.70 -2.71 9.20
C ARG A 379 -13.94 -3.27 8.50
N ASN A 380 -15.07 -3.32 9.20
CA ASN A 380 -16.33 -3.79 8.60
C ASN A 380 -16.79 -2.89 7.43
N PHE A 381 -16.62 -1.57 7.54
CA PHE A 381 -16.99 -0.64 6.48
C PHE A 381 -16.17 -0.88 5.20
N TRP A 382 -14.84 -0.82 5.27
CA TRP A 382 -14.02 -0.94 4.08
C TRP A 382 -14.03 -2.37 3.50
N THR A 383 -14.07 -3.42 4.35
CA THR A 383 -14.14 -4.81 3.85
C THR A 383 -15.42 -5.05 3.08
N LYS A 384 -16.56 -4.64 3.60
CA LYS A 384 -17.84 -4.79 2.90
C LYS A 384 -17.90 -3.98 1.61
N THR A 385 -17.44 -2.72 1.65
CA THR A 385 -17.43 -1.83 0.49
C THR A 385 -16.59 -2.40 -0.66
N HIS A 386 -15.48 -3.07 -0.35
CA HIS A 386 -14.57 -3.67 -1.35
C HIS A 386 -14.86 -5.12 -1.69
N GLY A 387 -15.91 -5.72 -1.13
CA GLY A 387 -16.29 -7.11 -1.41
C GLY A 387 -15.41 -8.16 -0.74
N PHE A 388 -14.75 -7.79 0.38
CA PHE A 388 -14.04 -8.75 1.20
C PHE A 388 -15.01 -9.42 2.18
N GLU A 389 -14.77 -10.71 2.43
CA GLU A 389 -15.43 -11.41 3.53
C GLU A 389 -14.70 -11.10 4.85
N THR A 390 -15.38 -11.30 5.99
CA THR A 390 -14.72 -11.18 7.29
C THR A 390 -13.54 -12.15 7.35
N CYS A 391 -12.34 -11.63 7.69
CA CYS A 391 -11.16 -12.47 7.86
C CYS A 391 -11.32 -13.36 9.09
N GLY A 392 -11.22 -14.67 8.91
CA GLY A 392 -11.41 -15.67 9.95
C GLY A 392 -10.66 -16.97 9.65
N THR A 393 -10.96 -18.03 10.39
CA THR A 393 -10.27 -19.32 10.23
C THR A 393 -10.48 -19.95 8.86
N MET A 394 -11.64 -19.74 8.24
CA MET A 394 -11.97 -20.34 6.94
C MET A 394 -11.23 -19.74 5.76
N ASN A 395 -10.90 -18.46 5.83
CA ASN A 395 -10.20 -17.73 4.77
C ASN A 395 -8.81 -17.24 5.17
N ALA A 396 -8.29 -17.71 6.32
CA ALA A 396 -6.95 -17.38 6.79
C ALA A 396 -5.87 -17.81 5.78
N GLY A 397 -5.06 -16.85 5.35
CA GLY A 397 -4.03 -17.03 4.33
C GLY A 397 -4.54 -16.86 2.90
N GLN A 398 -5.82 -16.57 2.67
CA GLN A 398 -6.32 -16.19 1.33
C GLN A 398 -5.76 -14.82 0.94
N VAL A 399 -5.36 -14.71 -0.31
CA VAL A 399 -4.94 -13.45 -0.94
C VAL A 399 -6.06 -12.98 -1.88
N LYS A 400 -6.50 -11.76 -1.71
CA LYS A 400 -7.56 -11.14 -2.53
C LYS A 400 -7.13 -9.76 -3.03
N HIS A 401 -7.76 -9.32 -4.10
CA HIS A 401 -7.70 -7.95 -4.62
C HIS A 401 -9.05 -7.26 -4.38
N VAL A 402 -9.07 -5.92 -4.50
CA VAL A 402 -10.31 -5.15 -4.35
C VAL A 402 -11.29 -5.49 -5.45
N GLY A 403 -12.50 -5.90 -5.08
CA GLY A 403 -13.56 -6.31 -6.00
C GLY A 403 -14.49 -5.17 -6.44
N ASN A 404 -14.39 -4.00 -5.83
CA ASN A 404 -15.24 -2.85 -6.12
C ASN A 404 -14.68 -2.03 -7.28
N SER A 405 -15.38 -1.96 -8.40
CA SER A 405 -14.98 -1.22 -9.61
C SER A 405 -14.90 0.30 -9.44
N GLN A 406 -15.41 0.86 -8.34
CA GLN A 406 -15.31 2.29 -8.01
C GLN A 406 -14.04 2.63 -7.20
N SER A 407 -13.29 1.62 -6.76
CA SER A 407 -12.04 1.77 -6.01
C SER A 407 -10.87 2.09 -6.95
N GLU A 408 -9.94 2.93 -6.49
CA GLU A 408 -8.67 3.17 -7.21
C GLU A 408 -7.74 1.93 -7.20
N TYR A 409 -7.98 0.98 -6.29
CA TYR A 409 -7.26 -0.28 -6.19
C TYR A 409 -7.93 -1.43 -6.93
N PHE A 410 -9.03 -1.15 -7.63
CA PHE A 410 -9.70 -2.15 -8.46
C PHE A 410 -8.86 -2.50 -9.68
N VAL A 411 -8.79 -3.80 -9.98
CA VAL A 411 -8.16 -4.31 -11.20
C VAL A 411 -9.14 -5.17 -11.93
N SER A 412 -9.40 -4.80 -13.18
CA SER A 412 -10.23 -5.59 -14.08
C SER A 412 -9.59 -6.94 -14.35
N TYR A 413 -10.42 -8.00 -14.38
CA TYR A 413 -9.97 -9.36 -14.74
C TYR A 413 -9.28 -9.42 -16.12
N TYR A 414 -9.56 -8.46 -16.99
CA TYR A 414 -9.01 -8.40 -18.36
C TYR A 414 -7.72 -7.60 -18.50
N GLU A 415 -7.30 -6.87 -17.48
CA GLU A 415 -6.06 -6.07 -17.49
C GLU A 415 -4.84 -6.83 -16.95
N GLN A 416 -4.83 -8.14 -17.11
CA GLN A 416 -3.66 -8.96 -16.79
C GLN A 416 -2.71 -9.01 -18.01
N PRO A 417 -1.44 -8.59 -17.93
CA PRO A 417 -0.42 -9.42 -17.28
C PRO A 417 0.20 -8.86 -16.01
N ASP A 418 0.03 -7.58 -15.69
CA ASP A 418 0.78 -7.00 -14.56
C ASP A 418 0.06 -7.13 -13.20
N GLY A 419 -1.13 -7.69 -13.15
CA GLY A 419 -1.92 -7.93 -11.95
C GLY A 419 -2.12 -6.72 -11.02
N PRO A 420 -3.00 -6.75 -10.04
CA PRO A 420 -3.15 -5.65 -9.12
C PRO A 420 -1.85 -5.44 -8.33
N LYS A 421 -1.34 -4.21 -8.39
CA LYS A 421 -0.12 -3.81 -7.70
C LYS A 421 -0.23 -4.03 -6.19
N ILE A 422 -1.47 -4.00 -5.65
CA ILE A 422 -1.75 -4.23 -4.23
C ILE A 422 -2.70 -5.41 -4.08
N ARG A 423 -2.30 -6.40 -3.28
CA ARG A 423 -3.13 -7.52 -2.86
C ARG A 423 -3.18 -7.58 -1.35
N PHE A 424 -4.24 -8.15 -0.82
CA PHE A 424 -4.49 -8.26 0.61
C PHE A 424 -4.56 -9.71 1.02
N ILE A 425 -3.98 -10.01 2.19
CA ILE A 425 -4.03 -11.35 2.79
C ILE A 425 -4.84 -11.31 4.09
N CYS A 426 -5.71 -12.30 4.28
CA CYS A 426 -6.32 -12.56 5.58
C CYS A 426 -5.27 -13.18 6.50
N ASP A 427 -4.71 -12.40 7.39
CA ASP A 427 -3.63 -12.83 8.27
C ASP A 427 -4.10 -13.89 9.27
N ARG A 428 -3.34 -14.98 9.38
CA ARG A 428 -3.69 -16.14 10.20
C ARG A 428 -3.71 -15.84 11.70
N THR A 429 -2.89 -14.90 12.13
CA THR A 429 -2.67 -14.57 13.54
C THR A 429 -3.62 -13.47 14.00
N SER A 430 -3.61 -12.32 13.32
CA SER A 430 -4.42 -11.16 13.70
C SER A 430 -5.89 -11.30 13.35
N LYS A 431 -6.25 -12.21 12.40
CA LYS A 431 -7.60 -12.33 11.83
C LYS A 431 -8.09 -11.05 11.17
N ASN A 432 -7.17 -10.24 10.68
CA ASN A 432 -7.46 -9.01 9.93
C ASN A 432 -6.88 -9.11 8.52
N TRP A 433 -7.48 -8.38 7.59
CA TRP A 433 -6.90 -8.19 6.28
C TRP A 433 -5.74 -7.19 6.39
N ARG A 434 -4.62 -7.48 5.76
CA ARG A 434 -3.48 -6.57 5.60
C ARG A 434 -2.91 -6.68 4.19
N VAL A 435 -2.08 -5.74 3.82
CA VAL A 435 -1.33 -5.83 2.55
C VAL A 435 -0.47 -7.09 2.55
N ALA A 436 -0.57 -7.86 1.49
CA ALA A 436 0.25 -9.05 1.29
C ALA A 436 1.69 -8.66 0.96
N THR A 437 2.66 -9.34 1.54
CA THR A 437 4.07 -9.21 1.16
C THR A 437 4.30 -9.72 -0.26
N ASP A 438 5.43 -9.38 -0.87
CA ASP A 438 5.79 -9.89 -2.20
C ASP A 438 5.85 -11.42 -2.22
N LEU A 439 6.45 -12.01 -1.18
CA LEU A 439 6.48 -13.47 -1.00
C LEU A 439 5.07 -14.07 -0.99
N GLU A 440 4.15 -13.50 -0.22
CA GLU A 440 2.76 -14.00 -0.11
C GLU A 440 1.99 -13.85 -1.44
N LYS A 441 2.17 -12.73 -2.15
CA LYS A 441 1.57 -12.52 -3.48
C LYS A 441 2.06 -13.54 -4.50
N ASP A 442 3.36 -13.75 -4.52
CA ASP A 442 4.03 -14.59 -5.51
C ASP A 442 3.84 -16.09 -5.24
N THR A 443 3.76 -16.47 -3.97
CA THR A 443 3.62 -17.88 -3.59
C THR A 443 2.16 -18.35 -3.44
N TYR A 444 1.21 -17.40 -3.35
CA TYR A 444 -0.20 -17.75 -3.29
C TYR A 444 -0.65 -18.50 -4.56
N GLY A 445 -1.22 -19.68 -4.36
CA GLY A 445 -1.68 -20.53 -5.47
C GLY A 445 -0.60 -21.36 -6.15
N LEU A 446 0.66 -21.36 -5.65
CA LEU A 446 1.68 -22.33 -6.11
C LEU A 446 1.38 -23.77 -5.62
N GLY A 447 0.53 -23.89 -4.61
CA GLY A 447 0.27 -25.16 -3.94
C GLY A 447 1.43 -25.62 -3.05
N ALA A 448 1.33 -26.84 -2.53
CA ALA A 448 2.48 -27.46 -1.89
C ALA A 448 3.53 -27.84 -2.95
N GLY A 449 4.81 -27.77 -2.59
CA GLY A 449 5.87 -28.30 -3.43
C GLY A 449 5.87 -29.83 -3.40
N ASP A 450 6.42 -30.42 -4.46
CA ASP A 450 6.49 -31.88 -4.63
C ASP A 450 7.69 -32.48 -3.87
N TYR A 451 8.74 -31.70 -3.64
CA TYR A 451 9.96 -32.09 -2.95
C TYR A 451 10.65 -30.89 -2.31
N ASP A 452 11.55 -31.14 -1.36
CA ASP A 452 12.36 -30.12 -0.72
C ASP A 452 13.32 -29.47 -1.70
N GLY A 453 13.43 -28.14 -1.66
CA GLY A 453 14.28 -27.40 -2.59
C GLY A 453 13.69 -27.21 -4.00
N GLN A 454 12.42 -27.57 -4.23
CA GLN A 454 11.75 -27.28 -5.50
C GLN A 454 11.73 -25.77 -5.74
N ILE A 455 12.04 -25.34 -6.97
CA ILE A 455 12.01 -23.94 -7.38
C ILE A 455 10.82 -23.70 -8.28
N LYS A 456 10.07 -22.63 -7.98
CA LYS A 456 9.02 -22.09 -8.87
C LYS A 456 9.16 -20.58 -9.03
N SER A 457 8.78 -20.07 -10.20
CA SER A 457 8.64 -18.63 -10.41
C SER A 457 7.43 -18.10 -9.66
N GLY A 458 7.51 -16.83 -9.25
CA GLY A 458 6.39 -16.12 -8.61
C GLY A 458 5.17 -16.03 -9.52
N LYS A 459 3.98 -16.00 -8.91
CA LYS A 459 2.71 -15.88 -9.67
C LYS A 459 2.47 -14.46 -10.17
N VAL A 460 2.94 -13.46 -9.46
CA VAL A 460 2.81 -12.04 -9.81
C VAL A 460 4.10 -11.54 -10.43
N ASN A 461 5.23 -11.84 -9.81
CA ASN A 461 6.54 -11.49 -10.32
C ASN A 461 7.25 -12.75 -10.83
N GLN A 462 7.07 -13.03 -12.12
CA GLN A 462 7.59 -14.24 -12.75
C GLN A 462 9.13 -14.29 -12.82
N ASP A 463 9.79 -13.15 -12.69
CA ASP A 463 11.26 -13.06 -12.68
C ASP A 463 11.86 -13.47 -11.32
N LYS A 464 11.04 -13.47 -10.25
CA LYS A 464 11.47 -13.97 -8.93
C LYS A 464 11.26 -15.48 -8.82
N SER A 465 12.25 -16.14 -8.24
CA SER A 465 12.20 -17.57 -7.93
C SER A 465 12.03 -17.80 -6.43
N TYR A 466 11.25 -18.82 -6.08
CA TYR A 466 11.00 -19.24 -4.70
C TYR A 466 11.33 -20.70 -4.52
N ILE A 467 11.86 -21.06 -3.35
CA ILE A 467 12.25 -22.43 -2.98
C ILE A 467 11.23 -22.98 -1.98
N TYR A 468 10.81 -24.22 -2.20
CA TYR A 468 9.94 -24.92 -1.27
C TYR A 468 10.71 -25.54 -0.12
N ASP A 469 10.35 -25.17 1.10
CA ASP A 469 10.83 -25.80 2.34
C ASP A 469 9.82 -26.87 2.76
N GLN A 470 10.16 -28.13 2.54
CA GLN A 470 9.26 -29.25 2.85
C GLN A 470 9.05 -29.44 4.35
N GLY A 471 10.04 -29.09 5.18
CA GLY A 471 9.94 -29.16 6.62
C GLY A 471 8.91 -28.18 7.17
N LYS A 472 8.87 -26.98 6.63
CA LYS A 472 7.89 -25.94 6.98
C LYS A 472 6.64 -25.99 6.13
N LYS A 473 6.64 -26.75 5.03
CA LYS A 473 5.55 -26.81 4.03
C LYS A 473 5.19 -25.43 3.45
N THR A 474 6.21 -24.60 3.22
CA THR A 474 6.07 -23.23 2.73
C THR A 474 7.08 -22.91 1.65
N TRP A 475 6.71 -21.98 0.77
CA TRP A 475 7.64 -21.35 -0.14
C TRP A 475 8.37 -20.22 0.57
N ARG A 476 9.64 -20.03 0.26
CA ARG A 476 10.48 -18.96 0.80
C ARG A 476 11.37 -18.35 -0.28
N GLU A 477 11.88 -17.19 -0.02
CA GLU A 477 12.94 -16.62 -0.85
C GLU A 477 14.21 -17.46 -0.76
N PRO A 478 15.01 -17.54 -1.84
CA PRO A 478 16.31 -18.19 -1.81
C PRO A 478 17.27 -17.48 -0.84
N GLU A 479 18.06 -18.25 -0.12
CA GLU A 479 19.19 -17.70 0.61
C GLU A 479 20.31 -17.29 -0.37
N PRO A 480 21.19 -16.36 -0.01
CA PRO A 480 22.31 -15.96 -0.86
C PRO A 480 23.14 -17.16 -1.32
N GLY A 481 23.27 -17.34 -2.64
CA GLY A 481 24.03 -18.44 -3.25
C GLY A 481 23.28 -19.77 -3.39
N GLU A 482 22.01 -19.87 -3.02
CA GLU A 482 21.16 -21.03 -3.34
C GLU A 482 20.73 -21.04 -4.80
N ILE A 483 20.50 -19.85 -5.39
CA ILE A 483 20.32 -19.68 -6.83
C ILE A 483 21.40 -18.70 -7.30
N LEU A 484 22.12 -19.09 -8.34
CA LEU A 484 23.13 -18.25 -8.98
C LEU A 484 22.49 -17.49 -10.14
N GLU A 485 22.67 -16.18 -10.12
CA GLU A 485 22.28 -15.31 -11.24
C GLU A 485 23.34 -15.36 -12.34
N PHE A 486 22.89 -15.14 -13.60
CA PHE A 486 23.79 -15.03 -14.74
C PHE A 486 24.49 -13.67 -14.74
N GLU A 487 25.82 -13.69 -14.69
CA GLU A 487 26.65 -12.50 -14.74
C GLU A 487 26.93 -12.06 -16.18
N ASP A 488 27.12 -10.77 -16.42
CA ASP A 488 27.46 -10.27 -17.76
C ASP A 488 28.85 -10.75 -18.20
N VAL A 489 28.99 -11.24 -19.43
CA VAL A 489 30.28 -11.75 -19.95
C VAL A 489 31.40 -10.70 -19.86
N GLY A 490 31.09 -9.40 -20.06
CA GLY A 490 32.07 -8.31 -19.95
C GLY A 490 32.48 -8.06 -18.50
N ASP A 491 31.56 -8.23 -17.55
CA ASP A 491 31.87 -8.06 -16.13
C ASP A 491 32.69 -9.25 -15.60
N VAL A 492 32.33 -10.48 -15.99
CA VAL A 492 33.16 -11.67 -15.67
C VAL A 492 34.57 -11.53 -16.25
N LEU A 493 34.69 -11.04 -17.50
CA LEU A 493 36.00 -10.81 -18.10
C LEU A 493 36.90 -9.87 -17.28
N LYS A 494 36.33 -8.84 -16.66
CA LYS A 494 37.04 -7.89 -15.78
C LYS A 494 37.53 -8.54 -14.50
N THR A 495 36.91 -9.64 -14.05
CA THR A 495 37.31 -10.40 -12.85
C THR A 495 38.44 -11.40 -13.11
N VAL A 496 38.78 -11.66 -14.37
CA VAL A 496 39.87 -12.57 -14.75
C VAL A 496 41.23 -11.92 -14.45
N ALA A 497 41.92 -12.42 -13.46
CA ALA A 497 43.19 -11.88 -12.98
C ALA A 497 44.33 -12.09 -13.96
N ALA A 498 45.43 -11.40 -13.74
CA ALA A 498 46.66 -11.62 -14.52
C ALA A 498 47.18 -13.05 -14.34
N GLY A 499 47.39 -13.76 -15.45
CA GLY A 499 47.80 -15.16 -15.47
C GLY A 499 46.65 -16.18 -15.43
N GLU A 500 45.42 -15.76 -15.12
CA GLU A 500 44.25 -16.62 -15.30
C GLU A 500 43.79 -16.64 -16.77
N LYS A 501 43.08 -17.69 -17.14
CA LYS A 501 42.52 -17.87 -18.47
C LYS A 501 41.04 -18.22 -18.38
N VAL A 502 40.20 -17.70 -19.30
CA VAL A 502 38.78 -17.97 -19.31
C VAL A 502 38.31 -18.51 -20.68
N ILE A 503 37.44 -19.52 -20.63
CA ILE A 503 36.68 -20.01 -21.79
C ILE A 503 35.20 -19.75 -21.51
N PHE A 504 34.59 -18.89 -22.34
CA PHE A 504 33.12 -18.68 -22.37
C PHE A 504 32.49 -19.68 -23.33
N ILE A 505 31.69 -20.62 -22.83
CA ILE A 505 30.91 -21.56 -23.63
C ILE A 505 29.49 -21.08 -23.67
N LEU A 506 29.05 -20.57 -24.83
CA LEU A 506 27.79 -19.87 -25.01
C LEU A 506 26.90 -20.60 -26.01
N ARG A 507 25.58 -20.51 -25.81
CA ARG A 507 24.59 -20.87 -26.81
C ARG A 507 24.70 -19.94 -28.00
N HIS A 508 24.53 -20.43 -29.22
CA HIS A 508 24.46 -19.62 -30.45
C HIS A 508 23.41 -18.49 -30.32
N ALA A 509 23.53 -17.44 -31.12
CA ALA A 509 22.59 -16.34 -31.17
C ALA A 509 21.25 -16.75 -31.82
N GLU A 510 20.30 -15.81 -31.87
CA GLU A 510 18.97 -16.06 -32.46
C GLU A 510 19.07 -16.56 -33.89
N ARG A 511 18.44 -17.71 -34.14
CA ARG A 511 18.46 -18.40 -35.43
C ARG A 511 17.10 -18.33 -36.15
N THR A 512 17.11 -18.62 -37.45
CA THR A 512 15.91 -18.89 -38.24
C THR A 512 15.21 -20.17 -37.75
N ASP A 513 14.05 -20.48 -38.33
CA ASP A 513 13.30 -21.70 -37.99
C ASP A 513 14.01 -23.00 -38.42
N ASP A 514 14.99 -22.91 -39.32
CA ASP A 514 15.81 -24.07 -39.69
C ASP A 514 16.70 -24.53 -38.51
N THR A 515 16.36 -25.70 -37.97
CA THR A 515 17.09 -26.32 -36.84
C THR A 515 18.25 -27.21 -37.31
N GLY A 516 18.35 -27.50 -38.60
CA GLY A 516 19.39 -28.34 -39.19
C GLY A 516 20.78 -27.75 -39.11
N LYS A 517 21.81 -28.51 -39.57
CA LYS A 517 23.20 -28.05 -39.56
C LYS A 517 23.45 -26.82 -40.42
N SER A 518 22.67 -26.66 -41.52
CA SER A 518 22.73 -25.52 -42.43
C SER A 518 21.97 -24.28 -41.95
N GLY A 519 21.21 -24.37 -40.84
CA GLY A 519 20.39 -23.26 -40.35
C GLY A 519 21.22 -22.02 -39.97
N HIS A 520 20.75 -20.86 -40.38
CA HIS A 520 21.42 -19.55 -40.23
C HIS A 520 20.90 -18.73 -39.04
N LEU A 521 21.65 -17.72 -38.68
CA LEU A 521 21.17 -16.68 -37.75
C LEU A 521 20.14 -15.76 -38.41
N THR A 522 19.25 -15.18 -37.61
CA THR A 522 18.42 -14.05 -38.03
C THR A 522 19.30 -12.79 -38.12
N SER A 523 18.77 -11.75 -38.79
CA SER A 523 19.44 -10.43 -38.79
C SER A 523 19.59 -9.87 -37.37
N ASN A 524 18.64 -10.18 -36.45
CA ASN A 524 18.70 -9.81 -35.04
C ASN A 524 19.80 -10.62 -34.32
N GLY A 525 19.90 -11.92 -34.56
CA GLY A 525 20.95 -12.77 -34.00
C GLY A 525 22.36 -12.30 -34.37
N LYS A 526 22.57 -11.83 -35.62
CA LYS A 526 23.84 -11.21 -36.05
C LYS A 526 24.16 -9.95 -35.28
N LYS A 527 23.17 -9.03 -35.09
CA LYS A 527 23.35 -7.81 -34.28
C LYS A 527 23.61 -8.13 -32.79
N GLN A 528 22.86 -9.06 -32.21
CA GLN A 528 23.10 -9.54 -30.84
C GLN A 528 24.53 -10.04 -30.65
N SER A 529 25.02 -10.84 -31.59
CA SER A 529 26.40 -11.37 -31.56
C SER A 529 27.45 -10.25 -31.62
N GLN A 530 27.24 -9.24 -32.50
CA GLN A 530 28.14 -8.08 -32.58
C GLN A 530 28.15 -7.28 -31.28
N THR A 531 27.00 -7.01 -30.68
CA THR A 531 26.90 -6.33 -29.39
C THR A 531 27.62 -7.08 -28.27
N VAL A 532 27.52 -8.39 -28.25
CA VAL A 532 28.28 -9.23 -27.29
C VAL A 532 29.78 -9.16 -27.59
N GLY A 533 30.16 -9.15 -28.87
CA GLY A 533 31.54 -8.97 -29.30
C GLY A 533 32.21 -7.69 -28.79
N GLU A 534 31.46 -6.58 -28.75
CA GLU A 534 31.96 -5.30 -28.23
C GLU A 534 32.47 -5.39 -26.78
N LYS A 535 31.93 -6.33 -25.97
CA LYS A 535 32.35 -6.56 -24.58
C LYS A 535 33.73 -7.21 -24.48
N PHE A 536 34.21 -7.79 -25.56
CA PHE A 536 35.53 -8.43 -25.68
C PHE A 536 36.56 -7.58 -26.46
N LYS A 537 36.21 -6.34 -26.74
CA LYS A 537 37.05 -5.46 -27.56
C LYS A 537 38.44 -5.24 -26.93
N GLY A 538 39.47 -5.47 -27.73
CA GLY A 538 40.86 -5.31 -27.29
C GLY A 538 41.49 -6.60 -26.74
N GLU A 539 40.73 -7.68 -26.57
CA GLU A 539 41.25 -8.97 -26.15
C GLU A 539 41.74 -9.81 -27.36
N ASN A 540 42.75 -10.64 -27.14
CA ASN A 540 43.20 -11.66 -28.11
C ASN A 540 42.40 -12.94 -27.85
N ILE A 541 41.38 -13.23 -28.68
CA ILE A 541 40.36 -14.23 -28.44
C ILE A 541 40.65 -15.50 -29.25
N TYR A 542 40.70 -16.66 -28.55
CA TYR A 542 40.59 -17.95 -29.19
C TYR A 542 39.16 -18.36 -29.43
N PHE A 543 38.73 -18.44 -30.69
CA PHE A 543 37.37 -18.82 -31.07
C PHE A 543 37.27 -20.32 -31.36
N ALA A 544 36.12 -20.89 -30.98
CA ALA A 544 35.73 -22.23 -31.39
C ALA A 544 34.18 -22.31 -31.59
N ASN A 545 33.77 -23.15 -32.51
CA ASN A 545 32.37 -23.36 -32.85
C ASN A 545 32.03 -24.84 -33.09
N SER A 546 30.78 -25.20 -32.95
CA SER A 546 30.22 -26.49 -33.40
C SER A 546 30.27 -26.64 -34.92
N THR A 547 29.90 -27.81 -35.43
CA THR A 547 29.83 -28.06 -36.89
C THR A 547 28.65 -27.35 -37.59
N TYR A 548 27.77 -26.62 -36.85
CA TYR A 548 26.59 -25.96 -37.38
C TYR A 548 26.90 -24.55 -37.87
N THR A 549 26.30 -24.19 -39.02
CA THR A 549 26.46 -22.86 -39.67
C THR A 549 26.16 -21.71 -38.69
N ARG A 550 25.07 -21.79 -37.92
CA ARG A 550 24.67 -20.75 -36.96
C ARG A 550 25.68 -20.52 -35.84
N SER A 551 26.41 -21.58 -35.44
CA SER A 551 27.47 -21.44 -34.42
C SER A 551 28.70 -20.72 -35.00
N TYR A 552 29.08 -21.04 -36.23
CA TYR A 552 30.11 -20.32 -36.95
C TYR A 552 29.74 -18.85 -37.20
N GLU A 553 28.54 -18.58 -37.70
CA GLU A 553 28.04 -17.21 -37.88
C GLU A 553 27.98 -16.41 -36.57
N THR A 554 27.68 -17.08 -35.44
CA THR A 554 27.73 -16.44 -34.14
C THR A 554 29.17 -16.02 -33.78
N CYS A 555 30.13 -16.93 -33.94
CA CYS A 555 31.58 -16.61 -33.73
C CYS A 555 32.03 -15.47 -34.67
N GLU A 556 31.66 -15.49 -35.95
CA GLU A 556 32.00 -14.49 -36.93
C GLU A 556 31.50 -13.09 -36.51
N ASN A 557 30.24 -13.00 -36.08
CA ASN A 557 29.66 -11.72 -35.65
C ASN A 557 30.20 -11.26 -34.29
N VAL A 558 30.51 -12.17 -33.34
CA VAL A 558 31.22 -11.82 -32.11
C VAL A 558 32.61 -11.30 -32.40
N ALA A 559 33.34 -11.93 -33.33
CA ALA A 559 34.66 -11.48 -33.76
C ALA A 559 34.58 -10.08 -34.39
N ALA A 560 33.63 -9.84 -35.29
CA ALA A 560 33.41 -8.53 -35.90
C ALA A 560 33.12 -7.43 -34.85
N GLY A 561 32.27 -7.71 -33.86
CA GLY A 561 31.97 -6.81 -32.72
C GLY A 561 33.21 -6.52 -31.87
N ALA A 562 34.07 -7.51 -31.66
CA ALA A 562 35.33 -7.37 -30.95
C ALA A 562 36.42 -6.60 -31.74
N GLY A 563 36.17 -6.33 -33.03
CA GLY A 563 37.05 -5.56 -33.88
C GLY A 563 37.99 -6.40 -34.76
N PHE A 564 37.74 -7.70 -34.90
CA PHE A 564 38.48 -8.56 -35.83
C PHE A 564 37.96 -8.38 -37.25
N THR A 565 38.83 -8.32 -38.20
CA THR A 565 38.49 -8.18 -39.63
C THR A 565 38.16 -9.52 -40.30
N SER A 566 38.58 -10.62 -39.71
CA SER A 566 38.26 -11.98 -40.15
C SER A 566 38.26 -12.94 -38.98
N LEU A 567 37.37 -13.95 -39.03
CA LEU A 567 37.34 -14.99 -38.04
C LEU A 567 38.40 -16.07 -38.33
N VAL A 568 39.12 -16.44 -37.26
CA VAL A 568 39.86 -17.71 -37.18
C VAL A 568 39.30 -18.51 -36.03
N SER A 569 38.68 -19.64 -36.30
CA SER A 569 38.06 -20.47 -35.27
C SER A 569 38.32 -21.95 -35.51
N ASP A 570 38.43 -22.72 -34.41
CA ASP A 570 38.47 -24.17 -34.47
C ASP A 570 37.05 -24.74 -34.50
N THR A 571 36.80 -25.73 -35.39
CA THR A 571 35.56 -26.48 -35.36
C THR A 571 35.70 -27.65 -34.41
N ILE A 572 34.86 -27.72 -33.38
CA ILE A 572 34.90 -28.77 -32.34
C ILE A 572 33.56 -29.53 -32.39
N PRO A 573 33.54 -30.77 -32.92
CA PRO A 573 32.33 -31.59 -33.00
C PRO A 573 31.66 -31.86 -31.64
N ASP A 574 32.43 -31.92 -30.55
CA ASP A 574 31.93 -32.09 -29.19
C ASP A 574 30.99 -30.95 -28.73
N LEU A 575 30.99 -29.83 -29.44
CA LEU A 575 30.10 -28.69 -29.22
C LEU A 575 28.74 -28.81 -29.96
N ASP A 576 28.49 -29.89 -30.72
CA ASP A 576 27.29 -30.07 -31.56
C ASP A 576 25.97 -30.24 -30.76
N GLY A 577 26.04 -30.50 -29.44
CA GLY A 577 24.85 -30.59 -28.58
C GLY A 577 24.61 -31.97 -27.97
N ALA A 578 25.04 -33.05 -28.66
CA ALA A 578 24.75 -34.45 -28.25
C ALA A 578 25.69 -35.03 -27.20
N TRP A 579 26.64 -34.27 -26.62
CA TRP A 579 27.66 -34.79 -25.69
C TRP A 579 27.09 -35.59 -24.53
N PHE A 580 25.96 -35.18 -23.97
CA PHE A 580 25.31 -35.84 -22.84
C PHE A 580 24.37 -36.97 -23.25
N GLU A 581 24.04 -37.08 -24.55
CA GLU A 581 23.14 -38.12 -25.06
C GLU A 581 23.88 -39.45 -25.20
N LYS A 582 23.24 -40.53 -24.74
CA LYS A 582 23.70 -41.89 -24.82
C LYS A 582 22.99 -42.71 -25.88
N ASP A 583 21.70 -42.43 -26.11
CA ASP A 583 20.83 -43.10 -27.03
C ASP A 583 19.84 -42.12 -27.63
N GLU A 584 20.13 -41.69 -28.88
CA GLU A 584 19.32 -40.72 -29.63
C GLU A 584 17.87 -41.19 -29.84
N ALA A 585 17.69 -42.48 -30.10
CA ALA A 585 16.35 -43.00 -30.36
C ALA A 585 15.44 -42.93 -29.10
N LYS A 586 16.03 -43.22 -27.94
CA LYS A 586 15.31 -43.05 -26.67
C LYS A 586 15.04 -41.58 -26.34
N PHE A 587 16.03 -40.72 -26.57
CA PHE A 587 15.82 -39.27 -26.37
C PHE A 587 14.67 -38.74 -27.25
N GLU A 588 14.66 -39.10 -28.54
CA GLU A 588 13.55 -38.72 -29.47
C GLU A 588 12.22 -39.32 -29.02
N SER A 589 12.19 -40.53 -28.46
CA SER A 589 10.97 -41.10 -27.89
C SER A 589 10.45 -40.28 -26.73
N TYR A 590 11.30 -39.94 -25.75
CA TYR A 590 10.93 -39.11 -24.60
C TYR A 590 10.53 -37.68 -25.00
N LYS A 591 11.22 -37.09 -25.97
CA LYS A 591 10.89 -35.79 -26.55
C LYS A 591 9.47 -35.75 -27.10
N ASN A 592 9.03 -36.85 -27.73
CA ASN A 592 7.69 -36.95 -28.29
C ASN A 592 6.60 -37.25 -27.25
N SER A 593 6.91 -37.96 -26.16
CA SER A 593 5.95 -38.37 -25.12
C SER A 593 5.87 -37.40 -23.92
N ASP A 594 6.96 -36.75 -23.54
CA ASP A 594 7.12 -36.11 -22.24
C ASP A 594 7.21 -34.58 -22.33
N GLY A 595 6.66 -33.96 -23.38
CA GLY A 595 6.51 -32.50 -23.46
C GLY A 595 7.66 -31.74 -24.14
N GLY A 596 8.46 -32.45 -24.94
CA GLY A 596 9.49 -31.83 -25.79
C GLY A 596 10.91 -31.91 -25.24
N GLY A 597 11.89 -31.65 -26.13
CA GLY A 597 13.31 -31.82 -25.82
C GLY A 597 13.79 -30.96 -24.63
N TRP A 598 13.27 -29.78 -24.48
CA TRP A 598 13.66 -28.90 -23.36
C TRP A 598 13.17 -29.39 -22.00
N VAL A 599 11.93 -29.95 -21.94
CA VAL A 599 11.41 -30.60 -20.73
C VAL A 599 12.29 -31.79 -20.35
N VAL A 600 12.57 -32.68 -21.32
CA VAL A 600 13.35 -33.88 -21.09
C VAL A 600 14.80 -33.55 -20.66
N THR A 601 15.46 -32.64 -21.38
CA THR A 601 16.85 -32.27 -21.08
C THR A 601 16.99 -31.57 -19.73
N SER A 602 16.06 -30.63 -19.39
CA SER A 602 16.11 -29.99 -18.08
C SER A 602 15.78 -30.98 -16.95
N ALA A 603 14.81 -31.86 -17.13
CA ALA A 603 14.47 -32.89 -16.14
C ALA A 603 15.64 -33.87 -15.93
N TYR A 604 16.31 -34.27 -17.01
CA TYR A 604 17.56 -35.05 -16.93
C TYR A 604 18.60 -34.32 -16.08
N ALA A 605 18.90 -33.07 -16.42
CA ALA A 605 19.99 -32.34 -15.79
C ALA A 605 19.77 -32.10 -14.27
N TYR A 606 18.52 -31.90 -13.84
CA TYR A 606 18.21 -31.60 -12.44
C TYR A 606 17.73 -32.80 -11.62
N LYS A 607 17.00 -33.73 -12.22
CA LYS A 607 16.41 -34.88 -11.51
C LYS A 607 17.15 -36.17 -11.69
N GLY A 608 18.09 -36.23 -12.65
CA GLY A 608 18.79 -37.46 -12.98
C GLY A 608 17.89 -38.59 -13.48
N ILE A 609 16.79 -38.24 -14.19
CA ILE A 609 15.88 -39.19 -14.86
C ILE A 609 16.28 -39.36 -16.33
N TYR A 610 15.66 -40.29 -17.04
CA TYR A 610 16.00 -40.67 -18.44
C TYR A 610 17.41 -41.22 -18.66
N MET A 611 17.92 -41.94 -17.65
CA MET A 611 19.31 -42.42 -17.64
C MET A 611 19.62 -43.51 -18.70
N ASP A 612 18.61 -44.02 -19.37
CA ASP A 612 18.77 -44.92 -20.52
C ASP A 612 18.98 -44.12 -21.82
N ALA A 613 18.53 -42.87 -21.89
CA ALA A 613 18.76 -41.93 -22.99
C ALA A 613 20.00 -41.04 -22.80
N PHE A 614 20.42 -40.83 -21.57
CA PHE A 614 21.53 -39.93 -21.24
C PHE A 614 22.61 -40.60 -20.38
N TYR A 615 23.83 -40.10 -20.45
CA TYR A 615 24.92 -40.45 -19.53
C TYR A 615 24.70 -39.78 -18.16
N LEU A 616 25.38 -40.28 -17.11
CA LEU A 616 25.33 -39.66 -15.80
C LEU A 616 25.93 -38.23 -15.87
N LEU A 617 25.13 -37.21 -15.51
CA LEU A 617 25.48 -35.78 -15.66
C LEU A 617 26.88 -35.47 -15.09
N LYS A 618 27.15 -35.89 -13.84
CA LYS A 618 28.39 -35.61 -13.15
C LYS A 618 29.61 -36.17 -13.90
N SER A 619 29.58 -37.46 -14.18
CA SER A 619 30.73 -38.15 -14.86
C SER A 619 30.95 -37.58 -16.26
N ARG A 620 29.87 -37.31 -16.99
CA ARG A 620 29.97 -36.83 -18.37
C ARG A 620 30.36 -35.35 -18.43
N GLY A 621 29.97 -34.55 -17.42
CA GLY A 621 30.46 -33.19 -17.23
C GLY A 621 31.94 -33.15 -16.86
N GLU A 622 32.41 -34.02 -15.94
CA GLU A 622 33.83 -34.14 -15.59
C GLU A 622 34.69 -34.56 -16.80
N GLU A 623 34.19 -35.46 -17.60
CA GLU A 623 34.85 -35.93 -18.85
C GLU A 623 34.94 -34.76 -19.87
N PHE A 624 33.85 -33.96 -20.06
CA PHE A 624 33.90 -32.80 -20.94
C PHE A 624 34.98 -31.79 -20.50
N ILE A 625 35.02 -31.49 -19.21
CA ILE A 625 36.02 -30.58 -18.65
C ILE A 625 37.46 -31.15 -18.89
N THR A 626 37.66 -32.44 -18.67
CA THR A 626 38.97 -33.05 -18.69
C THR A 626 39.47 -33.27 -20.12
N GLU A 627 38.62 -33.72 -21.04
CA GLU A 627 39.02 -34.12 -22.38
C GLU A 627 38.83 -33.04 -23.42
N VAL A 628 37.83 -32.18 -23.24
CA VAL A 628 37.50 -31.13 -24.23
C VAL A 628 38.06 -29.78 -23.80
N VAL A 629 37.80 -29.36 -22.55
CA VAL A 629 38.10 -27.97 -22.10
C VAL A 629 39.57 -27.83 -21.69
N LYS A 630 40.05 -28.63 -20.72
CA LYS A 630 41.40 -28.48 -20.16
C LYS A 630 42.55 -28.51 -21.20
N PRO A 631 42.60 -29.42 -22.17
CA PRO A 631 43.70 -29.44 -23.14
C PRO A 631 43.73 -28.17 -24.00
N ARG A 632 42.58 -27.52 -24.21
CA ARG A 632 42.48 -26.33 -25.09
C ARG A 632 42.86 -25.04 -24.40
N PHE A 633 43.03 -25.03 -23.06
CA PHE A 633 43.59 -23.86 -22.38
C PHE A 633 45.04 -23.53 -22.83
N GLU A 634 45.76 -24.51 -23.42
CA GLU A 634 47.06 -24.25 -24.03
C GLU A 634 46.99 -23.28 -25.21
N LYS A 635 45.88 -23.30 -25.95
CA LYS A 635 45.62 -22.36 -27.07
C LYS A 635 45.07 -20.98 -26.62
N VAL A 636 44.66 -20.86 -25.37
CA VAL A 636 44.06 -19.63 -24.83
C VAL A 636 45.15 -18.76 -24.23
N ASN A 637 45.30 -17.53 -24.72
CA ASN A 637 46.16 -16.56 -24.06
C ASN A 637 45.54 -16.08 -22.74
N LYS A 638 44.38 -15.42 -22.82
CA LYS A 638 43.58 -14.99 -21.69
C LYS A 638 42.10 -15.38 -21.89
N VAL A 639 41.54 -15.17 -23.08
CA VAL A 639 40.13 -15.30 -23.38
C VAL A 639 39.87 -16.25 -24.53
N ALA A 640 38.86 -17.09 -24.40
CA ALA A 640 38.28 -17.86 -25.49
C ALA A 640 36.76 -17.71 -25.51
N VAL A 641 36.15 -17.71 -26.69
CA VAL A 641 34.70 -17.73 -26.91
C VAL A 641 34.35 -18.94 -27.76
N TRP A 642 33.59 -19.86 -27.18
CA TRP A 642 33.14 -21.08 -27.82
C TRP A 642 31.61 -21.03 -27.99
N ILE A 643 31.16 -21.35 -29.18
CA ILE A 643 29.70 -21.32 -29.48
C ILE A 643 29.17 -22.73 -29.70
N SER A 644 28.13 -23.04 -28.94
CA SER A 644 27.49 -24.34 -28.90
C SER A 644 25.95 -24.22 -28.95
N HIS A 645 25.26 -25.26 -28.55
CA HIS A 645 23.81 -25.41 -28.57
C HIS A 645 23.25 -25.57 -27.14
N ASP A 646 22.00 -25.21 -26.98
CA ASP A 646 21.29 -25.32 -25.69
C ASP A 646 21.32 -26.73 -25.11
N MET A 647 21.26 -27.77 -25.95
CA MET A 647 21.26 -29.17 -25.52
C MET A 647 22.59 -29.62 -24.87
N LEU A 648 23.70 -28.92 -25.12
CA LEU A 648 24.95 -29.07 -24.42
C LEU A 648 25.10 -28.05 -23.29
N VAL A 649 24.78 -26.77 -23.59
CA VAL A 649 25.08 -25.67 -22.67
C VAL A 649 24.23 -25.74 -21.41
N VAL A 650 22.97 -26.24 -21.49
CA VAL A 650 22.10 -26.41 -20.31
C VAL A 650 22.66 -27.45 -19.35
N PRO A 651 22.85 -28.73 -19.73
CA PRO A 651 23.43 -29.73 -18.82
C PRO A 651 24.83 -29.31 -18.29
N LEU A 652 25.67 -28.74 -19.14
CA LEU A 652 27.00 -28.28 -18.74
C LEU A 652 26.92 -27.15 -17.69
N THR A 653 26.04 -26.15 -17.90
CA THR A 653 25.88 -25.07 -16.95
C THR A 653 25.30 -25.58 -15.61
N VAL A 654 24.34 -26.48 -15.66
CA VAL A 654 23.80 -27.16 -14.45
C VAL A 654 24.89 -27.93 -13.71
N PHE A 655 25.70 -28.69 -14.42
CA PHE A 655 26.85 -29.39 -13.84
C PHE A 655 27.88 -28.44 -13.19
N CYS A 656 28.29 -27.40 -13.92
CA CYS A 656 29.30 -26.44 -13.46
C CYS A 656 28.85 -25.61 -12.26
N THR A 657 27.51 -25.41 -12.09
CA THR A 657 26.92 -24.61 -11.02
C THR A 657 26.33 -25.47 -9.89
N ASP A 658 26.51 -26.78 -9.94
CA ASP A 658 25.89 -27.71 -8.99
C ASP A 658 24.37 -27.56 -8.88
N GLY A 659 23.71 -27.31 -10.02
CA GLY A 659 22.26 -27.12 -10.12
C GLY A 659 21.73 -25.82 -9.56
N LYS A 660 22.59 -24.86 -9.20
CA LYS A 660 22.19 -23.60 -8.56
C LYS A 660 21.65 -22.54 -9.52
N VAL A 661 21.73 -22.72 -10.82
CA VAL A 661 21.05 -21.87 -11.82
C VAL A 661 19.61 -22.32 -12.02
N ASN A 662 18.71 -21.39 -12.36
CA ASN A 662 17.34 -21.77 -12.72
C ASN A 662 17.20 -21.98 -14.22
N LEU A 663 17.48 -23.18 -14.70
CA LEU A 663 17.23 -23.66 -16.06
C LEU A 663 16.23 -24.84 -16.07
N ARG A 664 15.30 -24.83 -15.10
CA ARG A 664 14.32 -25.89 -14.85
C ARG A 664 13.09 -25.73 -15.74
N TYR A 665 13.24 -25.89 -17.06
CA TYR A 665 12.14 -25.69 -18.00
C TYR A 665 10.92 -26.57 -17.70
N PHE A 666 11.12 -27.79 -17.19
CA PHE A 666 10.04 -28.67 -16.77
C PHE A 666 9.15 -28.10 -15.66
N ASP A 667 9.64 -27.15 -14.87
CA ASP A 667 8.98 -26.60 -13.69
C ASP A 667 8.73 -25.09 -13.82
N THR A 668 9.76 -24.31 -14.13
CA THR A 668 9.71 -22.83 -14.14
C THR A 668 9.52 -22.22 -15.54
N LYS A 669 9.57 -23.05 -16.61
CA LYS A 669 9.61 -22.61 -18.02
C LYS A 669 10.80 -21.71 -18.36
N GLN A 670 11.81 -21.67 -17.50
CA GLN A 670 13.06 -20.95 -17.73
C GLN A 670 14.02 -21.84 -18.54
N TRP A 671 14.50 -21.33 -19.65
CA TRP A 671 15.47 -21.95 -20.52
C TRP A 671 16.64 -21.02 -20.78
N ILE A 672 17.81 -21.57 -21.12
CA ILE A 672 19.00 -20.77 -21.40
C ILE A 672 18.75 -19.84 -22.61
N ASN A 673 19.04 -18.56 -22.43
CA ASN A 673 18.88 -17.58 -23.48
C ASN A 673 19.98 -17.70 -24.57
N TYR A 674 19.77 -17.09 -25.70
CA TYR A 674 20.80 -16.92 -26.73
C TYR A 674 22.01 -16.19 -26.14
N LEU A 675 23.23 -16.58 -26.53
CA LEU A 675 24.49 -15.99 -26.06
C LEU A 675 24.66 -16.04 -24.52
N ALA A 676 23.95 -16.95 -23.85
CA ALA A 676 24.17 -17.27 -22.45
C ALA A 676 24.80 -18.65 -22.32
N GLY A 677 25.44 -18.94 -21.18
CA GLY A 677 26.14 -20.17 -20.92
C GLY A 677 26.97 -20.16 -19.65
N VAL A 678 28.17 -20.69 -19.71
CA VAL A 678 29.08 -20.76 -18.57
C VAL A 678 30.49 -20.28 -18.94
N ALA A 679 31.09 -19.49 -18.06
CA ALA A 679 32.51 -19.17 -18.08
C ALA A 679 33.26 -20.15 -17.22
N ILE A 680 34.32 -20.76 -17.78
CA ILE A 680 35.24 -21.68 -17.12
C ILE A 680 36.58 -20.97 -16.99
N ILE A 681 36.98 -20.67 -15.77
CA ILE A 681 38.18 -19.87 -15.48
C ILE A 681 39.22 -20.80 -14.85
N LEU A 682 40.38 -20.83 -15.48
CA LEU A 682 41.55 -21.55 -14.99
C LEU A 682 42.44 -20.61 -14.18
N GLY A 683 42.58 -20.90 -12.90
CA GLY A 683 43.45 -20.17 -12.00
C GLY A 683 44.92 -20.51 -12.23
N THR A 684 45.83 -19.67 -11.74
CA THR A 684 47.30 -19.84 -11.85
C THR A 684 47.79 -21.04 -11.05
N ASP A 685 46.99 -21.55 -10.10
CA ASP A 685 47.24 -22.76 -9.31
C ASP A 685 46.67 -24.03 -9.97
N GLY A 686 46.07 -23.92 -11.16
CA GLY A 686 45.42 -25.01 -11.87
C GLY A 686 43.99 -25.32 -11.43
N SER A 687 43.44 -24.58 -10.46
CA SER A 687 42.05 -24.70 -10.06
C SER A 687 41.09 -24.18 -11.13
N LEU A 688 39.86 -24.71 -11.14
CA LEU A 688 38.79 -24.22 -12.02
C LEU A 688 37.68 -23.57 -11.17
N ARG A 689 37.23 -22.42 -11.63
CA ARG A 689 35.97 -21.80 -11.14
C ARG A 689 34.99 -21.63 -12.28
N TYR A 690 33.73 -21.73 -11.97
CA TYR A 690 32.63 -21.68 -12.93
C TYR A 690 31.70 -20.54 -12.61
N VAL A 691 31.30 -19.78 -13.64
CA VAL A 691 30.37 -18.64 -13.50
C VAL A 691 29.30 -18.76 -14.59
N PRO A 692 28.01 -18.81 -14.24
CA PRO A 692 26.96 -18.73 -15.24
C PRO A 692 26.96 -17.34 -15.88
N VAL A 693 26.92 -17.26 -17.22
CA VAL A 693 27.13 -15.99 -17.91
C VAL A 693 26.04 -15.70 -18.94
N LYS A 694 25.77 -14.41 -19.14
CA LYS A 694 24.89 -13.85 -20.17
C LYS A 694 25.62 -12.86 -21.06
N GLY A 695 25.35 -12.95 -22.35
CA GLY A 695 25.80 -11.92 -23.31
C GLY A 695 24.74 -10.84 -23.53
N LEU A 696 23.46 -11.18 -23.37
CA LEU A 696 22.30 -10.28 -23.48
C LEU A 696 21.84 -9.79 -22.09
N THR A 697 20.72 -9.06 -22.05
CA THR A 697 20.15 -8.51 -20.81
C THR A 697 19.72 -9.60 -19.80
N SER A 698 19.31 -10.78 -20.29
CA SER A 698 18.90 -11.92 -19.45
C SER A 698 19.69 -13.18 -19.83
N GLY A 699 20.06 -13.99 -18.84
CA GLY A 699 20.68 -15.31 -19.03
C GLY A 699 19.66 -16.41 -19.30
N THR A 700 18.41 -16.18 -18.96
CA THR A 700 17.29 -17.09 -19.22
C THR A 700 16.24 -16.43 -20.09
N MET A 701 15.41 -17.26 -20.69
CA MET A 701 14.22 -16.86 -21.48
C MET A 701 13.05 -17.75 -21.09
N THR A 702 11.87 -17.15 -21.03
CA THR A 702 10.60 -17.87 -20.88
C THR A 702 10.02 -18.12 -22.27
N MET A 703 9.62 -19.34 -22.56
CA MET A 703 9.05 -19.75 -23.85
C MET A 703 7.61 -20.20 -23.68
#